data_703d1324fdf074f2b18aa74ab5ad8ef0
#
_entry.id   703d1324fdf074f2b18aa74ab5ad8ef0
#
_cell.length_a   1.000
_cell.length_b   1.000
_cell.length_c   1.000
_cell.angle_alpha   90.00
_cell.angle_beta   90.00
_cell.angle_gamma   90.00
#
_symmetry.space_group_name_H-M   'P 1'
#
loop_
_entity.id
_entity.type
_entity.pdbx_description
1 polymer ?
#
loop_
_entity_poly.entity_id
_entity_poly.type
_entity_poly.pdbx_seq_one_letter_code
_entity_poly.pdbx_strand_id
1 'polypeptide(L)'
;MPKTANVSVRTKITSASTVSKETIRYREMIPQIEKRDGRLVPFDFDKIATAIWKAMVASEEGDREDAELVAHQVVGELGRFAKKYKNFLPTVEGIQDSVEKYLILNDYVKTAKGYILYRDKRAQLRASHADVPDHVKKLAEESRKYFDGNALGEFVYLRSYARWIPEERRRETWIETVDRYMNFMRENLGDKLTEKEYTEVRTGILRQEVMPSMRLMQFSGDAARRCNTCGYNCTFTAPVKPEDFAEIMYLSMQGCGVGFAVESQNVEQLPQIMKQNGKKLPTHVVDDSKEGWCDALTLGLKTWYSGKDIAFDFSKIRPAGARLKVMGGKASGPEPLRSLLAFARERVLSRQGRRLRTIDAHDIICKIGECVVSGGVRRTAMISLSDLDDVEMRDAKKGQFYMTDPHRSVANNSAVYETQPTNAELMDEWVALMKSGCGERGIFNRGSLAVTMPKRRVEYFKKAGFLGDDGVVRGSIGANPCGEIILQSKQFCNLSEVIARANDTEASLLEKARLAAILGTYQSTLTKFGYISKDWLDHCVAERLLGVSITGQWDSPVARQPEIMRKVRDTAIKTNIAYAKRFGIKQAMSVTAVKPSGTVSQTFNCASGIHPRHAPYYIRRVRISATDSLFKMMRDQGVPYYPEVGQSLEGANTYVLEFPVKAPDHSKEARFKDDLSAIEQLEYWKRVKLNFTEHNPSTTISVDEDEWIGVVDWVQKNWDIIGGLSFLPRSSHVYRLAPYEAITKEEYEERLARFPKVDYSKLIAYERQDESDMKRELACASGTCEVV
;
A
#
# COMPACT_ATOMS: atom_id res chain seq x y z
N MET A 1 -15.57 0.89 -65.06
CA MET A 1 -16.42 -0.30 -64.94
C MET A 1 -15.68 -1.51 -65.45
N PRO A 2 -15.51 -2.56 -64.65
CA PRO A 2 -16.18 -3.79 -64.92
C PRO A 2 -16.83 -4.40 -63.67
N LYS A 3 -17.74 -5.32 -63.93
CA LYS A 3 -18.81 -5.89 -63.14
C LYS A 3 -18.36 -6.75 -61.97
N THR A 4 -19.01 -6.58 -60.82
CA THR A 4 -19.03 -7.46 -59.63
C THR A 4 -19.80 -8.74 -59.98
N ALA A 5 -19.16 -9.90 -59.74
CA ALA A 5 -19.82 -11.20 -59.72
C ALA A 5 -20.14 -11.59 -58.28
N ASN A 6 -21.43 -11.63 -57.95
CA ASN A 6 -21.96 -12.25 -56.73
C ASN A 6 -21.89 -13.79 -56.87
N VAL A 7 -21.08 -14.42 -56.02
CA VAL A 7 -21.19 -15.89 -55.82
C VAL A 7 -21.78 -16.12 -54.42
N SER A 8 -23.07 -16.43 -54.42
CA SER A 8 -23.80 -16.96 -53.28
C SER A 8 -23.45 -18.44 -53.10
N VAL A 9 -22.68 -18.76 -52.04
CA VAL A 9 -22.56 -20.16 -51.59
C VAL A 9 -23.36 -20.31 -50.31
N ARG A 10 -24.59 -20.79 -50.48
CA ARG A 10 -25.37 -21.36 -49.38
C ARG A 10 -24.79 -22.75 -49.09
N THR A 11 -24.02 -22.90 -48.02
CA THR A 11 -23.69 -24.22 -47.48
C THR A 11 -24.58 -24.48 -46.26
N LYS A 12 -25.47 -25.44 -46.37
CA LYS A 12 -26.22 -26.03 -45.26
C LYS A 12 -25.22 -26.68 -44.32
N ILE A 13 -25.13 -26.21 -43.10
CA ILE A 13 -24.42 -26.89 -42.01
C ILE A 13 -25.43 -27.64 -41.16
N THR A 14 -25.63 -28.89 -41.44
CA THR A 14 -26.12 -29.91 -40.53
C THR A 14 -25.01 -30.94 -40.43
N SER A 15 -24.19 -30.89 -39.40
CA SER A 15 -23.44 -32.04 -38.91
C SER A 15 -23.23 -31.89 -37.42
N ALA A 16 -23.74 -32.86 -36.67
CA ALA A 16 -23.31 -33.07 -35.29
C ALA A 16 -21.80 -33.20 -35.28
N SER A 17 -21.09 -32.28 -34.64
CA SER A 17 -19.63 -32.32 -34.52
C SER A 17 -19.25 -33.50 -33.65
N THR A 18 -18.69 -34.53 -34.24
CA THR A 18 -18.02 -35.62 -33.52
C THR A 18 -16.91 -35.04 -32.67
N VAL A 19 -17.03 -35.23 -31.35
CA VAL A 19 -16.00 -34.74 -30.37
C VAL A 19 -14.74 -35.54 -30.63
N SER A 20 -13.58 -34.86 -30.77
CA SER A 20 -12.28 -35.50 -31.07
C SER A 20 -11.82 -36.45 -29.95
N LYS A 21 -11.00 -37.43 -30.30
CA LYS A 21 -10.39 -38.36 -29.33
C LYS A 21 -9.58 -37.62 -28.27
N GLU A 22 -8.89 -36.56 -28.64
CA GLU A 22 -8.12 -35.70 -27.72
C GLU A 22 -9.04 -34.97 -26.73
N THR A 23 -10.13 -34.40 -27.19
CA THR A 23 -11.12 -33.77 -26.32
C THR A 23 -11.71 -34.78 -25.32
N ILE A 24 -12.01 -36.02 -25.75
CA ILE A 24 -12.52 -37.07 -24.84
C ILE A 24 -11.47 -37.40 -23.78
N ARG A 25 -10.23 -37.62 -24.18
CA ARG A 25 -9.09 -37.90 -23.27
C ARG A 25 -8.87 -36.85 -22.24
N TYR A 26 -8.92 -35.57 -22.62
CA TYR A 26 -8.67 -34.47 -21.69
C TYR A 26 -9.84 -34.14 -20.78
N ARG A 27 -11.06 -34.49 -21.17
CA ARG A 27 -12.27 -34.39 -20.29
C ARG A 27 -12.19 -35.28 -19.06
N GLU A 28 -11.44 -36.36 -19.09
CA GLU A 28 -11.19 -37.17 -17.89
C GLU A 28 -10.44 -36.40 -16.80
N MET A 29 -9.56 -35.48 -17.19
CA MET A 29 -8.78 -34.65 -16.26
C MET A 29 -9.41 -33.28 -16.00
N ILE A 30 -10.07 -32.70 -17.01
CA ILE A 30 -10.68 -31.40 -17.00
C ILE A 30 -12.10 -31.54 -17.57
N PRO A 31 -13.08 -31.93 -16.75
CA PRO A 31 -14.45 -32.20 -17.25
C PRO A 31 -15.14 -30.97 -17.83
N GLN A 32 -14.91 -29.82 -17.19
CA GLN A 32 -15.60 -28.58 -17.50
C GLN A 32 -14.67 -27.37 -17.37
N ILE A 33 -15.07 -26.31 -18.03
CA ILE A 33 -14.46 -24.99 -17.91
C ILE A 33 -15.53 -23.94 -17.60
N GLU A 34 -15.15 -22.88 -16.92
CA GLU A 34 -16.01 -21.74 -16.67
C GLU A 34 -15.91 -20.74 -17.84
N LYS A 35 -17.04 -20.47 -18.48
CA LYS A 35 -17.15 -19.39 -19.46
C LYS A 35 -17.16 -18.02 -18.79
N ARG A 36 -16.93 -16.98 -19.62
CA ARG A 36 -16.92 -15.57 -19.19
C ARG A 36 -18.22 -15.12 -18.50
N ASP A 37 -19.34 -15.72 -18.80
CA ASP A 37 -20.66 -15.45 -18.18
C ASP A 37 -20.93 -16.33 -16.94
N GLY A 38 -19.93 -17.10 -16.49
CA GLY A 38 -20.02 -17.99 -15.33
C GLY A 38 -20.67 -19.35 -15.62
N ARG A 39 -21.15 -19.60 -16.84
CA ARG A 39 -21.69 -20.91 -17.20
C ARG A 39 -20.59 -21.95 -17.28
N LEU A 40 -20.85 -23.13 -16.73
CA LEU A 40 -19.98 -24.28 -16.89
C LEU A 40 -20.29 -24.97 -18.22
N VAL A 41 -19.26 -25.26 -19.00
CA VAL A 41 -19.38 -25.98 -20.26
C VAL A 41 -18.34 -27.09 -20.32
N PRO A 42 -18.61 -28.19 -21.03
CA PRO A 42 -17.65 -29.26 -21.24
C PRO A 42 -16.35 -28.72 -21.87
N PHE A 43 -15.22 -29.22 -21.39
CA PHE A 43 -13.91 -28.91 -21.95
C PHE A 43 -13.84 -29.35 -23.43
N ASP A 44 -13.13 -28.58 -24.25
CA ASP A 44 -13.01 -28.81 -25.68
C ASP A 44 -11.61 -28.42 -26.17
N PHE A 45 -10.78 -29.43 -26.43
CA PHE A 45 -9.40 -29.28 -26.92
C PHE A 45 -9.35 -28.61 -28.28
N ASP A 46 -10.25 -29.02 -29.20
CA ASP A 46 -10.23 -28.57 -30.58
C ASP A 46 -10.46 -27.06 -30.71
N LYS A 47 -11.19 -26.48 -29.75
CA LYS A 47 -11.37 -25.01 -29.70
C LYS A 47 -10.08 -24.30 -29.37
N ILE A 48 -9.25 -24.86 -28.49
CA ILE A 48 -7.95 -24.27 -28.13
C ILE A 48 -7.01 -24.36 -29.34
N ALA A 49 -6.81 -25.56 -29.89
CA ALA A 49 -5.97 -25.80 -31.05
C ALA A 49 -6.39 -24.95 -32.27
N THR A 50 -7.70 -24.87 -32.55
CA THR A 50 -8.23 -24.04 -33.65
C THR A 50 -7.99 -22.54 -33.42
N ALA A 51 -8.11 -22.07 -32.18
CA ALA A 51 -7.85 -20.65 -31.87
C ALA A 51 -6.38 -20.29 -32.08
N ILE A 52 -5.48 -21.16 -31.67
CA ILE A 52 -4.02 -21.00 -31.85
C ILE A 52 -3.70 -21.05 -33.35
N TRP A 53 -4.18 -22.05 -34.07
CA TRP A 53 -3.97 -22.19 -35.52
C TRP A 53 -4.42 -20.95 -36.30
N LYS A 54 -5.62 -20.40 -36.00
CA LYS A 54 -6.10 -19.15 -36.63
C LYS A 54 -5.17 -17.97 -36.38
N ALA A 55 -4.57 -17.90 -35.20
CA ALA A 55 -3.61 -16.84 -34.87
C ALA A 55 -2.29 -17.05 -35.64
N MET A 56 -1.80 -18.28 -35.76
CA MET A 56 -0.60 -18.64 -36.53
C MET A 56 -0.78 -18.31 -38.02
N VAL A 57 -1.91 -18.68 -38.60
CA VAL A 57 -2.23 -18.33 -40.01
C VAL A 57 -2.27 -16.81 -40.21
N ALA A 58 -2.86 -16.06 -39.26
CA ALA A 58 -2.96 -14.59 -39.38
C ALA A 58 -1.63 -13.88 -39.22
N SER A 59 -0.65 -14.50 -38.57
CA SER A 59 0.71 -13.96 -38.35
C SER A 59 1.75 -14.53 -39.30
N GLU A 60 1.37 -15.42 -40.17
CA GLU A 60 2.25 -16.15 -41.10
C GLU A 60 3.42 -16.83 -40.36
N GLU A 61 3.14 -17.46 -39.20
CA GLU A 61 4.13 -18.09 -38.32
C GLU A 61 3.55 -19.39 -37.74
N GLY A 62 4.15 -20.51 -38.05
CA GLY A 62 3.73 -21.85 -37.64
C GLY A 62 2.57 -22.43 -38.47
N ASP A 63 2.32 -23.71 -38.29
CA ASP A 63 1.31 -24.49 -39.00
C ASP A 63 0.27 -25.12 -38.01
N ARG A 64 -0.54 -26.03 -38.52
CA ARG A 64 -1.55 -26.70 -37.71
C ARG A 64 -0.96 -27.67 -36.68
N GLU A 65 0.14 -28.37 -37.04
CA GLU A 65 0.81 -29.29 -36.12
C GLU A 65 1.44 -28.53 -34.97
N ASP A 66 2.05 -27.38 -35.24
CA ASP A 66 2.57 -26.44 -34.24
C ASP A 66 1.46 -25.95 -33.28
N ALA A 67 0.30 -25.58 -33.84
CA ALA A 67 -0.84 -25.14 -33.03
C ALA A 67 -1.38 -26.26 -32.11
N GLU A 68 -1.39 -27.49 -32.58
CA GLU A 68 -1.76 -28.67 -31.78
C GLU A 68 -0.71 -28.97 -30.70
N LEU A 69 0.59 -28.84 -31.01
CA LEU A 69 1.68 -28.98 -30.05
C LEU A 69 1.54 -27.96 -28.89
N VAL A 70 1.33 -26.68 -29.21
CA VAL A 70 1.12 -25.64 -28.22
C VAL A 70 -0.15 -25.92 -27.40
N ALA A 71 -1.24 -26.35 -28.03
CA ALA A 71 -2.48 -26.72 -27.36
C ALA A 71 -2.28 -27.89 -26.37
N HIS A 72 -1.50 -28.92 -26.74
CA HIS A 72 -1.12 -30.01 -25.83
C HIS A 72 -0.33 -29.53 -24.61
N GLN A 73 0.59 -28.58 -24.79
CA GLN A 73 1.36 -28.01 -23.70
C GLN A 73 0.45 -27.21 -22.74
N VAL A 74 -0.44 -26.37 -23.26
CA VAL A 74 -1.46 -25.64 -22.50
C VAL A 74 -2.31 -26.60 -21.67
N VAL A 75 -2.88 -27.61 -22.29
CA VAL A 75 -3.76 -28.58 -21.61
C VAL A 75 -2.98 -29.46 -20.63
N GLY A 76 -1.72 -29.78 -20.94
CA GLY A 76 -0.80 -30.45 -20.02
C GLY A 76 -0.55 -29.66 -18.73
N GLU A 77 -0.44 -28.32 -18.82
CA GLU A 77 -0.33 -27.43 -17.67
C GLU A 77 -1.62 -27.43 -16.84
N LEU A 78 -2.77 -27.23 -17.51
CA LEU A 78 -4.08 -27.24 -16.85
C LEU A 78 -4.35 -28.60 -16.18
N GLY A 79 -3.97 -29.71 -16.79
CA GLY A 79 -4.09 -31.06 -16.23
C GLY A 79 -3.21 -31.27 -14.99
N ARG A 80 -2.00 -30.68 -14.96
CA ARG A 80 -1.18 -30.67 -13.75
C ARG A 80 -1.84 -29.88 -12.62
N PHE A 81 -2.45 -28.75 -12.93
CA PHE A 81 -3.22 -28.00 -11.93
C PHE A 81 -4.46 -28.75 -11.45
N ALA A 82 -5.20 -29.39 -12.33
CA ALA A 82 -6.36 -30.21 -11.97
C ALA A 82 -6.00 -31.40 -11.06
N LYS A 83 -4.86 -32.05 -11.28
CA LYS A 83 -4.34 -33.11 -10.39
C LYS A 83 -3.87 -32.57 -9.03
N LYS A 84 -3.30 -31.37 -9.02
CA LYS A 84 -2.71 -30.77 -7.81
C LYS A 84 -3.75 -30.10 -6.91
N TYR A 85 -4.82 -29.55 -7.46
CA TYR A 85 -5.81 -28.76 -6.72
C TYR A 85 -7.21 -29.36 -6.88
N LYS A 86 -7.75 -29.89 -5.79
CA LYS A 86 -8.99 -30.67 -5.74
C LYS A 86 -10.26 -29.99 -6.31
N ASN A 87 -10.25 -28.66 -6.45
CA ASN A 87 -11.37 -27.86 -6.98
C ASN A 87 -10.91 -26.92 -8.10
N PHE A 88 -9.91 -27.32 -8.89
CA PHE A 88 -9.44 -26.49 -9.98
C PHE A 88 -10.45 -26.51 -11.12
N LEU A 89 -10.96 -25.33 -11.48
CA LEU A 89 -11.86 -25.11 -12.59
C LEU A 89 -11.22 -24.08 -13.54
N PRO A 90 -10.74 -24.50 -14.74
CA PRO A 90 -10.14 -23.56 -15.68
C PRO A 90 -11.18 -22.56 -16.19
N THR A 91 -10.78 -21.30 -16.30
CA THR A 91 -11.59 -20.26 -16.96
C THR A 91 -11.11 -20.04 -18.40
N VAL A 92 -11.97 -19.49 -19.25
CA VAL A 92 -11.58 -19.14 -20.64
C VAL A 92 -10.39 -18.17 -20.65
N GLU A 93 -10.34 -17.20 -19.72
CA GLU A 93 -9.23 -16.25 -19.64
C GLU A 93 -7.93 -16.96 -19.20
N GLY A 94 -7.97 -17.81 -18.18
CA GLY A 94 -6.80 -18.56 -17.74
C GLY A 94 -6.24 -19.50 -18.83
N ILE A 95 -7.13 -20.09 -19.65
CA ILE A 95 -6.72 -20.87 -20.82
C ILE A 95 -5.99 -19.97 -21.84
N GLN A 96 -6.55 -18.77 -22.11
CA GLN A 96 -5.93 -17.83 -23.04
C GLN A 96 -4.58 -17.31 -22.54
N ASP A 97 -4.45 -17.05 -21.24
CA ASP A 97 -3.17 -16.66 -20.63
C ASP A 97 -2.11 -17.77 -20.78
N SER A 98 -2.51 -19.04 -20.61
CA SER A 98 -1.63 -20.19 -20.87
C SER A 98 -1.27 -20.30 -22.35
N VAL A 99 -2.18 -20.02 -23.28
CA VAL A 99 -1.89 -19.99 -24.73
C VAL A 99 -0.83 -18.94 -25.04
N GLU A 100 -0.99 -17.70 -24.55
CA GLU A 100 -0.01 -16.62 -24.75
C GLU A 100 1.37 -17.02 -24.22
N LYS A 101 1.42 -17.58 -23.01
CA LYS A 101 2.64 -18.08 -22.38
C LYS A 101 3.36 -19.12 -23.25
N TYR A 102 2.63 -20.13 -23.73
CA TYR A 102 3.24 -21.22 -24.52
C TYR A 102 3.58 -20.81 -25.94
N LEU A 103 2.87 -19.85 -26.55
CA LEU A 103 3.31 -19.23 -27.80
C LEU A 103 4.66 -18.55 -27.65
N ILE A 104 4.87 -17.79 -26.56
CA ILE A 104 6.14 -17.12 -26.27
C ILE A 104 7.24 -18.16 -25.97
N LEU A 105 6.95 -19.19 -25.16
CA LEU A 105 7.92 -20.21 -24.78
C LEU A 105 8.39 -21.10 -25.96
N ASN A 106 7.59 -21.22 -27.00
CA ASN A 106 7.94 -21.95 -28.23
C ASN A 106 8.41 -21.01 -29.34
N ASP A 107 8.73 -19.74 -29.01
CA ASP A 107 9.32 -18.76 -29.93
C ASP A 107 8.38 -18.26 -31.06
N TYR A 108 7.07 -18.49 -30.93
CA TYR A 108 6.05 -17.94 -31.86
C TYR A 108 5.70 -16.50 -31.46
N VAL A 109 6.68 -15.60 -31.55
CA VAL A 109 6.58 -14.22 -31.02
C VAL A 109 5.59 -13.36 -31.77
N LYS A 110 5.53 -13.48 -33.11
CA LYS A 110 4.58 -12.74 -33.96
C LYS A 110 3.15 -13.21 -33.69
N THR A 111 2.95 -14.52 -33.58
CA THR A 111 1.66 -15.14 -33.26
C THR A 111 1.19 -14.75 -31.86
N ALA A 112 2.08 -14.78 -30.87
CA ALA A 112 1.77 -14.34 -29.51
C ALA A 112 1.31 -12.86 -29.50
N LYS A 113 2.05 -11.97 -30.17
CA LYS A 113 1.69 -10.56 -30.30
C LYS A 113 0.33 -10.38 -31.00
N GLY A 114 0.11 -11.05 -32.11
CA GLY A 114 -1.16 -11.02 -32.85
C GLY A 114 -2.34 -11.53 -32.02
N TYR A 115 -2.13 -12.62 -31.25
CA TYR A 115 -3.13 -13.21 -30.38
C TYR A 115 -3.54 -12.27 -29.24
N ILE A 116 -2.56 -11.63 -28.57
CA ILE A 116 -2.76 -10.66 -27.51
C ILE A 116 -3.54 -9.44 -28.04
N LEU A 117 -3.11 -8.86 -29.15
CA LEU A 117 -3.78 -7.70 -29.77
C LEU A 117 -5.22 -8.02 -30.21
N TYR A 118 -5.44 -9.20 -30.78
CA TYR A 118 -6.80 -9.66 -31.15
C TYR A 118 -7.69 -9.84 -29.91
N ARG A 119 -7.16 -10.44 -28.83
CA ARG A 119 -7.87 -10.56 -27.53
C ARG A 119 -8.29 -9.20 -27.00
N ASP A 120 -7.36 -8.24 -26.97
CA ASP A 120 -7.62 -6.88 -26.49
C ASP A 120 -8.70 -6.20 -27.32
N LYS A 121 -8.57 -6.22 -28.65
CA LYS A 121 -9.59 -5.65 -29.57
C LYS A 121 -10.97 -6.29 -29.39
N ARG A 122 -11.03 -7.61 -29.20
CA ARG A 122 -12.32 -8.29 -28.94
C ARG A 122 -12.86 -7.96 -27.55
N ALA A 123 -11.99 -7.72 -26.56
CA ALA A 123 -12.41 -7.26 -25.23
C ALA A 123 -12.97 -5.84 -25.29
N GLN A 124 -12.32 -4.93 -26.02
CA GLN A 124 -12.81 -3.57 -26.26
C GLN A 124 -14.18 -3.54 -26.94
N LEU A 125 -14.35 -4.31 -28.02
CA LEU A 125 -15.64 -4.42 -28.73
C LEU A 125 -16.76 -4.98 -27.83
N ARG A 126 -16.45 -5.93 -26.95
CA ARG A 126 -17.44 -6.43 -25.98
C ARG A 126 -17.76 -5.39 -24.90
N ALA A 127 -16.76 -4.67 -24.42
CA ALA A 127 -16.96 -3.66 -23.40
C ALA A 127 -17.75 -2.46 -23.93
N SER A 128 -17.53 -2.06 -25.20
CA SER A 128 -18.27 -0.96 -25.82
C SER A 128 -19.77 -1.31 -26.03
N HIS A 129 -20.11 -2.59 -26.18
CA HIS A 129 -21.47 -3.09 -26.32
C HIS A 129 -22.07 -3.69 -25.04
N ALA A 130 -21.32 -3.67 -23.93
CA ALA A 130 -21.83 -4.16 -22.65
C ALA A 130 -22.85 -3.18 -22.08
N ASP A 131 -24.06 -3.67 -21.83
CA ASP A 131 -25.11 -2.89 -21.17
C ASP A 131 -24.84 -2.91 -19.65
N VAL A 132 -24.54 -1.73 -19.09
CA VAL A 132 -24.39 -1.56 -17.65
C VAL A 132 -25.80 -1.59 -17.03
N PRO A 133 -26.08 -2.43 -16.02
CA PRO A 133 -27.41 -2.47 -15.40
C PRO A 133 -27.81 -1.08 -14.86
N ASP A 134 -29.09 -0.71 -15.04
CA ASP A 134 -29.57 0.63 -14.69
C ASP A 134 -29.40 0.98 -13.20
N HIS A 135 -29.55 0.01 -12.30
CA HIS A 135 -29.29 0.24 -10.87
C HIS A 135 -27.81 0.59 -10.60
N VAL A 136 -26.85 -0.02 -11.34
CA VAL A 136 -25.42 0.28 -11.22
C VAL A 136 -25.12 1.69 -11.76
N LYS A 137 -25.72 2.07 -12.89
CA LYS A 137 -25.59 3.45 -13.43
C LYS A 137 -26.07 4.47 -12.40
N LYS A 138 -27.26 4.24 -11.82
CA LYS A 138 -27.84 5.13 -10.80
C LYS A 138 -26.97 5.27 -9.57
N LEU A 139 -26.51 4.14 -9.00
CA LEU A 139 -25.59 4.15 -7.84
C LEU A 139 -24.27 4.85 -8.13
N ALA A 140 -23.70 4.67 -9.33
CA ALA A 140 -22.48 5.34 -9.75
C ALA A 140 -22.70 6.85 -9.90
N GLU A 141 -23.83 7.29 -10.49
CA GLU A 141 -24.18 8.71 -10.61
C GLU A 141 -24.41 9.36 -9.24
N GLU A 142 -25.09 8.69 -8.32
CA GLU A 142 -25.30 9.18 -6.95
C GLU A 142 -23.96 9.30 -6.20
N SER A 143 -23.08 8.31 -6.34
CA SER A 143 -21.76 8.32 -5.73
C SER A 143 -20.84 9.40 -6.30
N ARG A 144 -20.90 9.65 -7.61
CA ARG A 144 -20.10 10.67 -8.30
C ARG A 144 -20.33 12.08 -7.75
N LYS A 145 -21.55 12.39 -7.25
CA LYS A 145 -21.86 13.70 -6.68
C LYS A 145 -20.94 14.07 -5.52
N TYR A 146 -20.39 13.08 -4.80
CA TYR A 146 -19.48 13.31 -3.68
C TYR A 146 -18.04 13.65 -4.15
N PHE A 147 -17.69 13.38 -5.41
CA PHE A 147 -16.37 13.69 -5.96
C PHE A 147 -16.32 15.05 -6.70
N ASP A 148 -17.46 15.70 -6.92
CA ASP A 148 -17.56 17.04 -7.52
C ASP A 148 -16.69 17.23 -8.78
N GLY A 149 -16.75 16.26 -9.70
CA GLY A 149 -15.96 16.29 -10.94
C GLY A 149 -14.47 15.91 -10.77
N ASN A 150 -14.02 15.57 -9.57
CA ASN A 150 -12.65 15.10 -9.33
C ASN A 150 -12.43 13.69 -9.89
N ALA A 151 -12.09 13.58 -11.17
CA ALA A 151 -11.84 12.31 -11.85
C ALA A 151 -10.65 11.56 -11.25
N LEU A 152 -9.60 12.26 -10.80
CA LEU A 152 -8.49 11.65 -10.07
C LEU A 152 -8.96 11.03 -8.75
N GLY A 153 -9.81 11.72 -7.99
CA GLY A 153 -10.32 11.22 -6.73
C GLY A 153 -11.17 9.96 -6.88
N GLU A 154 -12.06 9.92 -7.87
CA GLU A 154 -12.87 8.75 -8.18
C GLU A 154 -11.99 7.57 -8.65
N PHE A 155 -10.98 7.83 -9.46
CA PHE A 155 -9.98 6.83 -9.86
C PHE A 155 -9.22 6.26 -8.64
N VAL A 156 -8.70 7.12 -7.77
CA VAL A 156 -7.95 6.70 -6.56
C VAL A 156 -8.86 5.94 -5.60
N TYR A 157 -10.11 6.36 -5.46
CA TYR A 157 -11.11 5.64 -4.67
C TYR A 157 -11.33 4.21 -5.19
N LEU A 158 -11.63 4.05 -6.47
CA LEU A 158 -11.86 2.73 -7.08
C LEU A 158 -10.63 1.82 -6.97
N ARG A 159 -9.45 2.38 -7.12
CA ARG A 159 -8.20 1.64 -7.01
C ARG A 159 -7.86 1.20 -5.59
N SER A 160 -8.21 2.02 -4.58
CA SER A 160 -7.71 1.86 -3.21
C SER A 160 -8.74 1.34 -2.20
N TYR A 161 -10.02 1.71 -2.34
CA TYR A 161 -11.03 1.47 -1.31
C TYR A 161 -12.16 0.53 -1.74
N ALA A 162 -12.57 0.60 -3.01
CA ALA A 162 -13.68 -0.20 -3.53
C ALA A 162 -13.37 -1.70 -3.48
N ARG A 163 -14.30 -2.47 -2.89
CA ARG A 163 -14.21 -3.93 -2.80
C ARG A 163 -15.03 -4.57 -3.91
N TRP A 164 -14.68 -5.80 -4.23
CA TRP A 164 -15.43 -6.62 -5.17
C TRP A 164 -16.69 -7.19 -4.53
N ILE A 165 -17.83 -7.03 -5.20
CA ILE A 165 -19.12 -7.65 -4.86
C ILE A 165 -19.28 -8.91 -5.73
N PRO A 166 -19.08 -10.11 -5.17
CA PRO A 166 -19.09 -11.35 -5.96
C PRO A 166 -20.44 -11.63 -6.64
N GLU A 167 -21.54 -11.29 -5.97
CA GLU A 167 -22.91 -11.54 -6.42
C GLU A 167 -23.25 -10.72 -7.67
N GLU A 168 -22.76 -9.49 -7.73
CA GLU A 168 -23.00 -8.57 -8.85
C GLU A 168 -21.81 -8.47 -9.82
N ARG A 169 -20.69 -9.12 -9.52
CA ARG A 169 -19.45 -9.12 -10.31
C ARG A 169 -18.96 -7.72 -10.69
N ARG A 170 -18.91 -6.84 -9.71
CA ARG A 170 -18.42 -5.46 -9.84
C ARG A 170 -17.72 -4.96 -8.59
N ARG A 171 -17.06 -3.82 -8.70
CA ARG A 171 -16.61 -3.09 -7.51
C ARG A 171 -17.74 -2.29 -6.87
N GLU A 172 -17.56 -2.02 -5.58
CA GLU A 172 -18.42 -1.10 -4.81
C GLU A 172 -18.37 0.31 -5.39
N THR A 173 -19.48 1.03 -5.25
CA THR A 173 -19.53 2.50 -5.33
C THR A 173 -19.16 3.12 -4.00
N TRP A 174 -18.89 4.44 -3.98
CA TRP A 174 -18.53 5.17 -2.75
C TRP A 174 -19.55 5.00 -1.63
N ILE A 175 -20.84 5.11 -1.96
CA ILE A 175 -21.92 4.91 -0.98
C ILE A 175 -21.87 3.51 -0.38
N GLU A 176 -21.71 2.48 -1.20
CA GLU A 176 -21.64 1.09 -0.74
C GLU A 176 -20.41 0.82 0.14
N THR A 177 -19.26 1.43 -0.19
CA THR A 177 -18.05 1.33 0.63
C THR A 177 -18.27 1.96 2.01
N VAL A 178 -18.91 3.14 2.07
CA VAL A 178 -19.26 3.80 3.34
C VAL A 178 -20.26 2.96 4.12
N ASP A 179 -21.27 2.41 3.46
CA ASP A 179 -22.30 1.58 4.12
C ASP A 179 -21.69 0.28 4.66
N ARG A 180 -20.78 -0.37 3.95
CA ARG A 180 -20.03 -1.53 4.46
C ARG A 180 -19.24 -1.20 5.72
N TYR A 181 -18.56 -0.03 5.75
CA TYR A 181 -17.86 0.45 6.94
C TYR A 181 -18.82 0.70 8.10
N MET A 182 -19.91 1.38 7.87
CA MET A 182 -20.92 1.71 8.88
C MET A 182 -21.61 0.46 9.44
N ASN A 183 -21.92 -0.52 8.59
CA ASN A 183 -22.48 -1.80 9.03
C ASN A 183 -21.51 -2.54 9.94
N PHE A 184 -20.21 -2.57 9.60
CA PHE A 184 -19.20 -3.18 10.46
C PHE A 184 -19.01 -2.41 11.78
N MET A 185 -19.10 -1.09 11.77
CA MET A 185 -19.09 -0.28 12.98
C MET A 185 -20.30 -0.58 13.89
N ARG A 186 -21.48 -0.69 13.31
CA ARG A 186 -22.71 -1.03 14.02
C ARG A 186 -22.69 -2.45 14.62
N GLU A 187 -22.16 -3.43 13.89
CA GLU A 187 -21.95 -4.78 14.40
C GLU A 187 -21.09 -4.82 15.67
N ASN A 188 -20.10 -3.94 15.78
CA ASN A 188 -19.17 -3.91 16.92
C ASN A 188 -19.67 -3.05 18.09
N LEU A 189 -20.38 -1.97 17.82
CA LEU A 189 -20.79 -1.00 18.85
C LEU A 189 -22.24 -1.17 19.29
N GLY A 190 -23.14 -1.68 18.44
CA GLY A 190 -24.55 -1.85 18.77
C GLY A 190 -25.20 -0.51 19.20
N ASP A 191 -25.80 -0.52 20.37
CA ASP A 191 -26.50 0.59 20.99
C ASP A 191 -25.58 1.62 21.70
N LYS A 192 -24.27 1.41 21.67
CA LYS A 192 -23.29 2.35 22.24
C LYS A 192 -23.23 3.70 21.50
N LEU A 193 -23.77 3.76 20.28
CA LEU A 193 -24.07 4.98 19.53
C LEU A 193 -25.57 5.04 19.25
N THR A 194 -26.12 6.26 19.27
CA THR A 194 -27.50 6.52 18.84
C THR A 194 -27.62 6.52 17.32
N GLU A 195 -28.83 6.31 16.80
CA GLU A 195 -29.10 6.37 15.35
C GLU A 195 -28.70 7.73 14.73
N LYS A 196 -28.89 8.81 15.51
CA LYS A 196 -28.46 10.14 15.11
C LYS A 196 -26.93 10.19 14.92
N GLU A 197 -26.15 9.66 15.86
CA GLU A 197 -24.70 9.65 15.79
C GLU A 197 -24.19 8.77 14.66
N TYR A 198 -24.80 7.60 14.41
CA TYR A 198 -24.49 6.79 13.23
C TYR A 198 -24.74 7.55 11.93
N THR A 199 -25.83 8.29 11.85
CA THR A 199 -26.18 9.11 10.67
C THR A 199 -25.19 10.28 10.49
N GLU A 200 -24.78 10.95 11.57
CA GLU A 200 -23.78 12.02 11.54
C GLU A 200 -22.44 11.51 11.04
N VAL A 201 -21.94 10.39 11.58
CA VAL A 201 -20.69 9.76 11.16
C VAL A 201 -20.75 9.34 9.68
N ARG A 202 -21.84 8.65 9.27
CA ARG A 202 -22.05 8.25 7.88
C ARG A 202 -22.03 9.45 6.93
N THR A 203 -22.74 10.51 7.29
CA THR A 203 -22.83 11.73 6.49
C THR A 203 -21.48 12.43 6.37
N GLY A 204 -20.72 12.54 7.47
CA GLY A 204 -19.39 13.12 7.48
C GLY A 204 -18.41 12.37 6.57
N ILE A 205 -18.48 11.03 6.56
CA ILE A 205 -17.65 10.23 5.65
C ILE A 205 -18.11 10.41 4.20
N LEU A 206 -19.42 10.29 3.91
CA LEU A 206 -19.98 10.45 2.57
C LEU A 206 -19.59 11.78 1.94
N ARG A 207 -19.69 12.87 2.72
CA ARG A 207 -19.35 14.24 2.29
C ARG A 207 -17.86 14.52 2.25
N GLN A 208 -17.04 13.51 2.55
CA GLN A 208 -15.58 13.67 2.57
C GLN A 208 -15.11 14.78 3.55
N GLU A 209 -15.80 14.90 4.66
CA GLU A 209 -15.48 15.82 5.76
C GLU A 209 -14.52 15.18 6.77
N VAL A 210 -14.66 13.86 6.94
CA VAL A 210 -13.80 13.03 7.78
C VAL A 210 -13.50 11.70 7.08
N MET A 211 -12.38 11.08 7.44
CA MET A 211 -12.02 9.77 6.93
C MET A 211 -11.58 8.86 8.08
N PRO A 212 -12.11 7.63 8.20
CA PRO A 212 -11.55 6.62 9.09
C PRO A 212 -10.20 6.12 8.59
N SER A 213 -9.53 5.27 9.35
CA SER A 213 -8.33 4.58 8.90
C SER A 213 -8.52 4.01 7.49
N MET A 214 -7.59 4.33 6.59
CA MET A 214 -7.60 3.82 5.21
C MET A 214 -7.79 2.29 5.18
N ARG A 215 -7.08 1.58 6.05
CA ARG A 215 -7.14 0.11 6.11
C ARG A 215 -8.48 -0.40 6.61
N LEU A 216 -9.03 0.20 7.66
CA LEU A 216 -10.33 -0.20 8.16
C LEU A 216 -11.42 0.10 7.14
N MET A 217 -11.36 1.26 6.47
CA MET A 217 -12.26 1.57 5.36
C MET A 217 -12.18 0.53 4.23
N GLN A 218 -10.97 0.06 3.92
CA GLN A 218 -10.73 -0.94 2.88
C GLN A 218 -11.20 -2.35 3.30
N PHE A 219 -10.98 -2.76 4.57
CA PHE A 219 -11.12 -4.16 5.00
C PHE A 219 -12.24 -4.43 5.99
N SER A 220 -13.05 -3.44 6.39
CA SER A 220 -14.26 -3.67 7.17
C SER A 220 -15.15 -4.74 6.49
N GLY A 221 -15.75 -5.60 7.30
CA GLY A 221 -16.44 -6.82 6.86
C GLY A 221 -15.62 -8.08 7.16
N ASP A 222 -15.67 -9.09 6.30
CA ASP A 222 -15.16 -10.44 6.57
C ASP A 222 -13.67 -10.49 6.95
N ALA A 223 -12.83 -9.69 6.31
CA ALA A 223 -11.41 -9.65 6.62
C ALA A 223 -11.18 -9.15 8.06
N ALA A 224 -11.82 -8.03 8.42
CA ALA A 224 -11.68 -7.43 9.75
C ALA A 224 -12.37 -8.26 10.85
N ARG A 225 -13.49 -8.96 10.56
CA ARG A 225 -14.13 -9.90 11.50
C ARG A 225 -13.20 -11.07 11.85
N ARG A 226 -12.41 -11.55 10.89
CA ARG A 226 -11.43 -12.64 11.12
C ARG A 226 -10.25 -12.18 11.93
N CYS A 227 -9.67 -11.02 11.58
CA CYS A 227 -8.47 -10.48 12.22
C CYS A 227 -8.46 -8.95 12.10
N ASN A 228 -8.52 -8.25 13.25
CA ASN A 228 -8.56 -6.79 13.25
C ASN A 228 -7.24 -6.14 12.82
N THR A 229 -6.12 -6.87 12.83
CA THR A 229 -4.81 -6.38 12.39
C THR A 229 -4.86 -5.72 11.01
N CYS A 230 -5.67 -6.26 10.06
CA CYS A 230 -5.80 -5.71 8.72
C CYS A 230 -6.46 -4.31 8.68
N GLY A 231 -7.11 -3.88 9.76
CA GLY A 231 -7.71 -2.56 9.90
C GLY A 231 -6.73 -1.46 10.34
N TYR A 232 -5.52 -1.82 10.76
CA TYR A 232 -4.50 -0.88 11.19
C TYR A 232 -3.49 -0.58 10.09
N ASN A 233 -3.07 0.69 9.98
CA ASN A 233 -2.18 1.12 8.91
C ASN A 233 -0.73 0.74 9.17
N CYS A 234 -0.24 1.00 10.39
CA CYS A 234 1.17 0.92 10.73
C CYS A 234 1.40 0.38 12.15
N THR A 235 2.64 -0.02 12.40
CA THR A 235 3.08 -0.60 13.67
C THR A 235 4.52 -0.17 13.97
N PHE A 236 4.95 -0.48 15.21
CA PHE A 236 6.36 -0.45 15.59
C PHE A 236 6.71 -1.68 16.45
N THR A 237 7.92 -2.22 16.25
CA THR A 237 8.47 -3.31 17.08
C THR A 237 9.98 -3.24 17.15
N ALA A 238 10.54 -3.71 18.26
CA ALA A 238 11.97 -3.91 18.44
C ALA A 238 12.23 -5.41 18.58
N PRO A 239 12.73 -6.10 17.54
CA PRO A 239 12.94 -7.55 17.58
C PRO A 239 14.09 -7.93 18.53
N VAL A 240 13.79 -8.81 19.49
CA VAL A 240 14.74 -9.31 20.50
C VAL A 240 14.83 -10.83 20.49
N LYS A 241 14.00 -11.50 19.70
CA LYS A 241 13.96 -12.96 19.55
C LYS A 241 13.60 -13.36 18.13
N PRO A 242 13.94 -14.58 17.67
CA PRO A 242 13.66 -15.01 16.29
C PRO A 242 12.19 -14.93 15.86
N GLU A 243 11.24 -15.12 16.76
CA GLU A 243 9.80 -15.03 16.49
C GLU A 243 9.37 -13.64 16.09
N ASP A 244 10.03 -12.60 16.58
CA ASP A 244 9.68 -11.20 16.26
C ASP A 244 9.86 -10.89 14.78
N PHE A 245 10.80 -11.55 14.08
CA PHE A 245 10.94 -11.44 12.62
C PHE A 245 9.74 -12.01 11.88
N ALA A 246 9.16 -13.11 12.38
CA ALA A 246 7.95 -13.69 11.82
C ALA A 246 6.71 -12.82 12.11
N GLU A 247 6.63 -12.16 13.27
CA GLU A 247 5.59 -11.16 13.54
C GLU A 247 5.67 -9.98 12.56
N ILE A 248 6.87 -9.48 12.26
CA ILE A 248 7.08 -8.43 11.23
C ILE A 248 6.57 -8.91 9.87
N MET A 249 6.89 -10.14 9.47
CA MET A 249 6.40 -10.73 8.23
C MET A 249 4.88 -10.84 8.21
N TYR A 250 4.26 -11.33 9.28
CA TYR A 250 2.82 -11.44 9.40
C TYR A 250 2.13 -10.08 9.27
N LEU A 251 2.61 -9.07 10.00
CA LEU A 251 2.09 -7.70 9.97
C LEU A 251 2.20 -7.09 8.57
N SER A 252 3.34 -7.25 7.92
CA SER A 252 3.55 -6.79 6.54
C SER A 252 2.59 -7.48 5.57
N MET A 253 2.35 -8.81 5.73
CA MET A 253 1.35 -9.55 4.92
C MET A 253 -0.10 -9.16 5.25
N GLN A 254 -0.39 -8.58 6.42
CA GLN A 254 -1.67 -7.94 6.71
C GLN A 254 -1.80 -6.54 6.09
N GLY A 255 -0.71 -6.02 5.53
CA GLY A 255 -0.62 -4.70 4.89
C GLY A 255 -0.33 -3.57 5.86
N CYS A 256 0.16 -3.87 7.06
CA CYS A 256 0.67 -2.86 7.97
C CYS A 256 2.06 -2.41 7.53
N GLY A 257 2.33 -1.12 7.58
CA GLY A 257 3.69 -0.59 7.57
C GLY A 257 4.37 -0.90 8.91
N VAL A 258 5.65 -1.22 8.89
CA VAL A 258 6.37 -1.65 10.11
C VAL A 258 7.55 -0.72 10.38
N GLY A 259 7.48 0.03 11.51
CA GLY A 259 8.66 0.60 12.13
C GLY A 259 9.39 -0.47 12.94
N PHE A 260 10.69 -0.49 12.87
CA PHE A 260 11.49 -1.45 13.65
C PHE A 260 12.80 -0.84 14.15
N ALA A 261 13.23 -1.29 15.33
CA ALA A 261 14.51 -0.88 15.90
C ALA A 261 15.54 -2.01 15.77
N VAL A 262 16.69 -1.67 15.20
CA VAL A 262 17.89 -2.54 15.16
C VAL A 262 19.03 -1.93 15.96
N GLU A 263 18.68 -1.19 17.01
CA GLU A 263 19.64 -0.64 17.96
C GLU A 263 20.38 -1.79 18.65
N SER A 264 21.63 -1.56 19.01
CA SER A 264 22.48 -2.57 19.65
C SER A 264 21.83 -3.18 20.89
N GLN A 265 21.20 -2.36 21.74
CA GLN A 265 20.46 -2.82 22.92
C GLN A 265 19.36 -3.86 22.63
N ASN A 266 18.80 -3.90 21.42
CA ASN A 266 17.79 -4.86 21.02
C ASN A 266 18.44 -6.10 20.35
N VAL A 267 19.35 -5.87 19.42
CA VAL A 267 19.99 -6.94 18.64
C VAL A 267 20.88 -7.83 19.52
N GLU A 268 21.51 -7.28 20.53
CA GLU A 268 22.31 -8.03 21.52
C GLU A 268 21.48 -8.99 22.39
N GLN A 269 20.17 -8.80 22.48
CA GLN A 269 19.27 -9.76 23.15
C GLN A 269 18.98 -11.00 22.30
N LEU A 270 19.21 -10.96 21.00
CA LEU A 270 19.10 -12.14 20.14
C LEU A 270 20.09 -13.20 20.60
N PRO A 271 19.73 -14.50 20.52
CA PRO A 271 20.63 -15.56 20.95
C PRO A 271 21.91 -15.60 20.12
N GLN A 272 23.00 -16.12 20.70
CA GLN A 272 24.23 -16.41 19.97
C GLN A 272 23.98 -17.53 18.96
N ILE A 273 24.55 -17.40 17.76
CA ILE A 273 24.43 -18.37 16.68
C ILE A 273 25.43 -19.50 16.94
N MET A 274 24.95 -20.72 17.14
CA MET A 274 25.79 -21.89 17.36
C MET A 274 26.52 -22.29 16.08
N LYS A 275 27.72 -22.83 16.20
CA LYS A 275 28.43 -23.41 15.05
C LYS A 275 27.66 -24.59 14.49
N GLN A 276 27.64 -24.73 13.17
CA GLN A 276 26.98 -25.83 12.49
C GLN A 276 27.57 -27.19 12.92
N ASN A 277 26.70 -28.11 13.33
CA ASN A 277 27.05 -29.44 13.84
C ASN A 277 26.72 -30.57 12.85
N GLY A 278 26.36 -30.23 11.61
CA GLY A 278 26.01 -31.18 10.54
C GLY A 278 24.65 -31.85 10.67
N LYS A 279 23.91 -31.63 11.77
CA LYS A 279 22.57 -32.19 11.95
C LYS A 279 21.56 -31.49 11.08
N LYS A 280 20.77 -32.28 10.32
CA LYS A 280 19.65 -31.78 9.51
C LYS A 280 18.34 -32.21 10.13
N LEU A 281 17.38 -31.31 10.24
CA LEU A 281 16.00 -31.62 10.60
C LEU A 281 15.26 -32.21 9.40
N PRO A 282 14.16 -32.96 9.61
CA PRO A 282 13.27 -33.39 8.55
C PRO A 282 12.81 -32.19 7.71
N THR A 283 12.62 -32.41 6.41
CA THR A 283 12.11 -31.40 5.49
C THR A 283 10.75 -30.88 5.97
N HIS A 284 10.61 -29.58 6.12
CA HIS A 284 9.37 -28.95 6.51
C HIS A 284 8.53 -28.62 5.28
N VAL A 285 7.29 -29.11 5.24
CA VAL A 285 6.33 -28.78 4.18
C VAL A 285 5.59 -27.50 4.56
N VAL A 286 5.80 -26.42 3.78
CA VAL A 286 5.25 -25.10 4.07
C VAL A 286 3.77 -25.07 3.69
N ASP A 287 2.91 -24.68 4.62
CA ASP A 287 1.48 -24.51 4.36
C ASP A 287 1.17 -23.25 3.54
N ASP A 288 0.13 -23.33 2.68
CA ASP A 288 -0.31 -22.24 1.81
C ASP A 288 -1.17 -21.19 2.56
N SER A 289 -0.56 -20.58 3.59
CA SER A 289 -1.17 -19.57 4.45
C SER A 289 -0.13 -18.55 4.90
N LYS A 290 -0.57 -17.37 5.37
CA LYS A 290 0.32 -16.35 5.95
C LYS A 290 1.02 -16.88 7.20
N GLU A 291 0.28 -17.58 8.02
CA GLU A 291 0.76 -18.24 9.22
C GLU A 291 1.82 -19.28 8.88
N GLY A 292 1.59 -20.14 7.88
CA GLY A 292 2.55 -21.16 7.43
C GLY A 292 3.85 -20.58 6.89
N TRP A 293 3.81 -19.41 6.24
CA TRP A 293 5.01 -18.70 5.82
C TRP A 293 5.80 -18.16 7.01
N CYS A 294 5.11 -17.61 8.00
CA CYS A 294 5.71 -17.11 9.24
C CYS A 294 6.31 -18.24 10.08
N ASP A 295 5.61 -19.38 10.17
CA ASP A 295 6.08 -20.57 10.87
C ASP A 295 7.34 -21.14 10.22
N ALA A 296 7.41 -21.16 8.87
CA ALA A 296 8.60 -21.58 8.15
C ALA A 296 9.82 -20.66 8.44
N LEU A 297 9.61 -19.33 8.47
CA LEU A 297 10.67 -18.38 8.83
C LEU A 297 11.14 -18.58 10.28
N THR A 298 10.20 -18.71 11.24
CA THR A 298 10.52 -18.97 12.66
C THR A 298 11.29 -20.27 12.83
N LEU A 299 10.83 -21.33 12.18
CA LEU A 299 11.49 -22.65 12.26
C LEU A 299 12.89 -22.60 11.65
N GLY A 300 13.05 -21.94 10.51
CA GLY A 300 14.35 -21.72 9.87
C GLY A 300 15.31 -20.99 10.79
N LEU A 301 14.93 -19.81 11.28
CA LEU A 301 15.76 -19.01 12.18
C LEU A 301 16.17 -19.81 13.43
N LYS A 302 15.22 -20.40 14.16
CA LYS A 302 15.53 -21.22 15.35
C LYS A 302 16.48 -22.38 15.06
N THR A 303 16.29 -23.02 13.91
CA THR A 303 17.15 -24.16 13.50
C THR A 303 18.57 -23.69 13.22
N TRP A 304 18.76 -22.63 12.44
CA TRP A 304 20.08 -22.11 12.11
C TRP A 304 20.80 -21.53 13.33
N TYR A 305 20.07 -20.83 14.22
CA TYR A 305 20.62 -20.36 15.50
C TYR A 305 21.09 -21.54 16.39
N SER A 306 20.44 -22.69 16.32
CA SER A 306 20.83 -23.88 17.12
C SER A 306 21.99 -24.70 16.50
N GLY A 307 22.60 -24.23 15.42
CA GLY A 307 23.69 -24.93 14.72
C GLY A 307 23.22 -26.16 13.92
N LYS A 308 21.93 -26.25 13.59
CA LYS A 308 21.34 -27.29 12.74
C LYS A 308 20.91 -26.69 11.39
N ASP A 309 20.54 -27.56 10.47
CA ASP A 309 20.01 -27.13 9.17
C ASP A 309 18.65 -27.77 8.87
N ILE A 310 17.89 -27.18 7.95
CA ILE A 310 16.56 -27.63 7.55
C ILE A 310 16.31 -27.31 6.09
N ALA A 311 15.63 -28.22 5.40
CA ALA A 311 15.11 -27.99 4.04
C ALA A 311 13.61 -27.68 4.09
N PHE A 312 13.12 -26.93 3.10
CA PHE A 312 11.72 -26.55 2.97
C PHE A 312 11.14 -27.11 1.67
N ASP A 313 9.95 -27.70 1.78
CA ASP A 313 9.13 -28.12 0.63
C ASP A 313 7.98 -27.13 0.43
N PHE A 314 7.97 -26.49 -0.73
CA PHE A 314 6.99 -25.47 -1.12
C PHE A 314 5.85 -26.03 -1.98
N SER A 315 5.75 -27.34 -2.11
CA SER A 315 4.82 -28.01 -3.04
C SER A 315 3.34 -27.68 -2.79
N LYS A 316 2.97 -27.35 -1.54
CA LYS A 316 1.61 -26.97 -1.18
C LYS A 316 1.25 -25.52 -1.53
N ILE A 317 2.25 -24.63 -1.71
CA ILE A 317 2.01 -23.22 -1.99
C ILE A 317 1.40 -23.06 -3.38
N ARG A 318 0.30 -22.32 -3.46
CA ARG A 318 -0.36 -22.01 -4.73
C ARG A 318 0.56 -21.32 -5.71
N PRO A 319 0.40 -21.56 -7.04
CA PRO A 319 1.24 -20.92 -8.04
C PRO A 319 1.00 -19.42 -8.13
N ALA A 320 1.98 -18.71 -8.72
CA ALA A 320 1.83 -17.31 -9.07
C ALA A 320 0.60 -17.08 -9.95
N GLY A 321 -0.14 -15.99 -9.67
CA GLY A 321 -1.36 -15.64 -10.40
C GLY A 321 -2.65 -16.26 -9.84
N ALA A 322 -2.58 -17.25 -8.94
CA ALA A 322 -3.78 -17.80 -8.29
C ALA A 322 -4.49 -16.75 -7.43
N ARG A 323 -5.82 -16.78 -7.41
CA ARG A 323 -6.66 -15.79 -6.71
C ARG A 323 -6.57 -15.88 -5.19
N LEU A 324 -6.54 -14.73 -4.52
CA LEU A 324 -6.64 -14.60 -3.05
C LEU A 324 -8.09 -14.30 -2.65
N LYS A 325 -8.79 -15.28 -2.07
CA LYS A 325 -10.25 -15.20 -1.81
C LYS A 325 -10.65 -14.16 -0.75
N VAL A 326 -9.86 -13.95 0.29
CA VAL A 326 -10.25 -13.14 1.48
C VAL A 326 -9.79 -11.70 1.37
N MET A 327 -8.57 -11.48 0.91
CA MET A 327 -7.93 -10.17 0.86
C MET A 327 -8.03 -9.51 -0.53
N GLY A 328 -8.40 -10.26 -1.56
CA GLY A 328 -8.35 -9.84 -2.96
C GLY A 328 -6.93 -9.89 -3.54
N GLY A 329 -6.82 -9.79 -4.87
CA GLY A 329 -5.55 -9.84 -5.59
C GLY A 329 -5.08 -11.26 -5.96
N LYS A 330 -3.86 -11.37 -6.49
CA LYS A 330 -3.26 -12.62 -7.00
C LYS A 330 -2.06 -13.04 -6.15
N ALA A 331 -1.84 -14.35 -6.03
CA ALA A 331 -0.70 -14.95 -5.33
C ALA A 331 0.60 -14.75 -6.11
N SER A 332 1.72 -14.68 -5.40
CA SER A 332 3.08 -14.59 -5.96
C SER A 332 3.72 -15.93 -6.31
N GLY A 333 3.14 -17.02 -5.82
CA GLY A 333 3.84 -18.29 -5.82
C GLY A 333 4.90 -18.40 -4.71
N PRO A 334 5.69 -19.48 -4.67
CA PRO A 334 6.62 -19.78 -3.59
C PRO A 334 7.97 -19.03 -3.66
N GLU A 335 8.34 -18.45 -4.78
CA GLU A 335 9.70 -17.93 -5.01
C GLU A 335 10.12 -16.79 -4.07
N PRO A 336 9.25 -15.82 -3.71
CA PRO A 336 9.62 -14.79 -2.74
C PRO A 336 9.99 -15.37 -1.36
N LEU A 337 9.24 -16.37 -0.89
CA LEU A 337 9.54 -17.03 0.38
C LEU A 337 10.83 -17.86 0.30
N ARG A 338 11.05 -18.58 -0.80
CA ARG A 338 12.28 -19.32 -1.05
C ARG A 338 13.50 -18.42 -0.98
N SER A 339 13.43 -17.27 -1.67
CA SER A 339 14.49 -16.24 -1.66
C SER A 339 14.75 -15.70 -0.25
N LEU A 340 13.69 -15.38 0.50
CA LEU A 340 13.80 -14.90 1.88
C LEU A 340 14.48 -15.93 2.80
N LEU A 341 14.03 -17.19 2.77
CA LEU A 341 14.60 -18.24 3.62
C LEU A 341 16.06 -18.52 3.29
N ALA A 342 16.43 -18.52 2.01
CA ALA A 342 17.81 -18.66 1.58
C ALA A 342 18.68 -17.50 2.07
N PHE A 343 18.22 -16.26 1.91
CA PHE A 343 18.93 -15.06 2.36
C PHE A 343 19.09 -15.03 3.90
N ALA A 344 18.03 -15.30 4.65
CA ALA A 344 18.06 -15.31 6.10
C ALA A 344 19.03 -16.40 6.62
N ARG A 345 19.01 -17.59 6.00
CA ARG A 345 19.95 -18.67 6.30
C ARG A 345 21.40 -18.22 6.10
N GLU A 346 21.71 -17.62 4.96
CA GLU A 346 23.05 -17.12 4.63
C GLU A 346 23.53 -16.10 5.67
N ARG A 347 22.70 -15.08 5.97
CA ARG A 347 23.04 -14.05 6.97
C ARG A 347 23.28 -14.65 8.36
N VAL A 348 22.42 -15.54 8.82
CA VAL A 348 22.59 -16.19 10.14
C VAL A 348 23.86 -17.04 10.14
N LEU A 349 24.07 -17.89 9.15
CA LEU A 349 25.22 -18.80 9.11
C LEU A 349 26.56 -18.09 8.88
N SER A 350 26.57 -16.90 8.30
CA SER A 350 27.81 -16.10 8.19
C SER A 350 28.31 -15.60 9.56
N ARG A 351 27.46 -15.66 10.59
CA ARG A 351 27.76 -15.19 11.95
C ARG A 351 27.94 -16.32 13.00
N GLN A 352 28.23 -17.54 12.57
CA GLN A 352 28.42 -18.67 13.46
C GLN A 352 29.43 -18.38 14.59
N GLY A 353 29.08 -18.73 15.80
CA GLY A 353 29.87 -18.45 17.02
C GLY A 353 29.76 -17.01 17.53
N ARG A 354 28.96 -16.16 16.87
CA ARG A 354 28.75 -14.76 17.21
C ARG A 354 27.26 -14.43 17.27
N ARG A 355 26.90 -13.19 17.55
CA ARG A 355 25.55 -12.66 17.40
C ARG A 355 25.39 -11.98 16.03
N LEU A 356 24.16 -11.75 15.58
CA LEU A 356 23.92 -10.86 14.46
C LEU A 356 24.42 -9.45 14.79
N ARG A 357 24.87 -8.72 13.77
CA ARG A 357 25.08 -7.28 13.84
C ARG A 357 23.75 -6.57 13.58
N THR A 358 23.68 -5.29 13.89
CA THR A 358 22.54 -4.41 13.61
C THR A 358 22.19 -4.42 12.12
N ILE A 359 23.17 -4.30 11.23
CA ILE A 359 23.00 -4.36 9.79
C ILE A 359 22.50 -5.74 9.28
N ASP A 360 22.92 -6.86 9.90
CA ASP A 360 22.46 -8.19 9.53
C ASP A 360 20.95 -8.36 9.87
N ALA A 361 20.51 -7.88 11.04
CA ALA A 361 19.10 -7.86 11.44
C ALA A 361 18.27 -6.95 10.53
N HIS A 362 18.78 -5.75 10.22
CA HIS A 362 18.19 -4.81 9.27
C HIS A 362 17.97 -5.46 7.91
N ASP A 363 18.99 -6.10 7.34
CA ASP A 363 18.92 -6.72 6.02
C ASP A 363 17.89 -7.86 5.97
N ILE A 364 17.80 -8.69 7.03
CA ILE A 364 16.77 -9.75 7.11
C ILE A 364 15.37 -9.14 7.13
N ILE A 365 15.14 -8.05 7.88
CA ILE A 365 13.84 -7.38 7.95
C ILE A 365 13.50 -6.71 6.62
N CYS A 366 14.46 -6.05 5.99
CA CYS A 366 14.28 -5.50 4.64
C CYS A 366 13.94 -6.59 3.61
N LYS A 367 14.58 -7.76 3.71
CA LYS A 367 14.28 -8.90 2.85
C LYS A 367 12.89 -9.49 3.10
N ILE A 368 12.38 -9.43 4.33
CA ILE A 368 10.97 -9.73 4.63
C ILE A 368 10.06 -8.75 3.89
N GLY A 369 10.36 -7.45 3.92
CA GLY A 369 9.61 -6.43 3.19
C GLY A 369 9.59 -6.70 1.68
N GLU A 370 10.75 -6.98 1.08
CA GLU A 370 10.87 -7.36 -0.34
C GLU A 370 10.04 -8.60 -0.67
N CYS A 371 10.10 -9.64 0.18
CA CYS A 371 9.31 -10.86 0.01
C CYS A 371 7.81 -10.57 -0.05
N VAL A 372 7.31 -9.71 0.83
CA VAL A 372 5.89 -9.33 0.88
C VAL A 372 5.47 -8.49 -0.34
N VAL A 373 6.31 -7.56 -0.78
CA VAL A 373 6.06 -6.73 -1.98
C VAL A 373 6.09 -7.57 -3.25
N SER A 374 7.11 -8.40 -3.42
CA SER A 374 7.23 -9.34 -4.55
C SER A 374 6.13 -10.39 -4.52
N GLY A 375 5.69 -10.75 -3.32
CA GLY A 375 4.56 -11.62 -3.04
C GLY A 375 3.24 -11.13 -3.61
N GLY A 376 3.19 -9.92 -4.12
CA GLY A 376 2.02 -9.38 -4.79
C GLY A 376 0.85 -9.09 -3.85
N VAL A 377 1.07 -9.26 -2.54
CA VAL A 377 -0.02 -9.13 -1.56
C VAL A 377 -0.19 -7.69 -1.13
N ARG A 378 0.89 -6.89 -1.02
CA ARG A 378 0.77 -5.47 -0.58
C ARG A 378 2.06 -4.66 -0.69
N ARG A 379 1.88 -3.33 -0.57
CA ARG A 379 2.92 -2.37 -0.24
C ARG A 379 3.45 -2.62 1.16
N THR A 380 4.75 -2.61 1.32
CA THR A 380 5.40 -2.55 2.61
C THR A 380 6.13 -1.21 2.71
N ALA A 381 5.74 -0.38 3.69
CA ALA A 381 6.52 0.78 4.10
C ALA A 381 7.20 0.41 5.42
N MET A 382 8.49 0.69 5.53
CA MET A 382 9.27 0.41 6.73
C MET A 382 10.07 1.63 7.15
N ILE A 383 10.33 1.75 8.47
CA ILE A 383 11.37 2.63 9.01
C ILE A 383 12.27 1.80 9.93
N SER A 384 13.57 1.96 9.74
CA SER A 384 14.60 1.38 10.58
C SER A 384 15.16 2.42 11.51
N LEU A 385 15.14 2.15 12.81
CA LEU A 385 15.77 2.96 13.84
C LEU A 385 17.06 2.28 14.29
N SER A 386 18.17 3.03 14.30
CA SER A 386 19.50 2.56 14.68
C SER A 386 20.22 3.55 15.56
N ASP A 387 21.22 3.09 16.31
CA ASP A 387 22.04 3.94 17.15
C ASP A 387 22.75 5.05 16.34
N LEU A 388 22.94 6.20 16.95
CA LEU A 388 23.61 7.35 16.33
C LEU A 388 25.02 7.01 15.87
N ASP A 389 25.76 6.26 16.69
CA ASP A 389 27.15 5.88 16.45
C ASP A 389 27.32 4.63 15.57
N ASP A 390 26.22 4.02 15.09
CA ASP A 390 26.27 2.88 14.17
C ASP A 390 26.64 3.34 12.75
N VAL A 391 27.94 3.26 12.43
CA VAL A 391 28.50 3.66 11.14
C VAL A 391 28.04 2.72 10.00
N GLU A 392 27.84 1.41 10.25
CA GLU A 392 27.35 0.49 9.22
C GLU A 392 25.92 0.85 8.82
N MET A 393 25.07 1.22 9.77
CA MET A 393 23.71 1.67 9.50
C MET A 393 23.67 3.07 8.88
N ARG A 394 24.55 3.98 9.27
CA ARG A 394 24.69 5.31 8.63
C ARG A 394 25.03 5.19 7.15
N ASP A 395 25.94 4.29 6.81
CA ASP A 395 26.44 4.09 5.46
C ASP A 395 25.65 3.02 4.67
N ALA A 396 24.58 2.45 5.24
CA ALA A 396 23.82 1.32 4.66
C ALA A 396 23.26 1.58 3.24
N LYS A 397 23.01 2.84 2.91
CA LYS A 397 22.49 3.28 1.60
C LYS A 397 23.42 4.25 0.87
N LYS A 398 24.69 4.18 1.13
CA LYS A 398 25.70 5.00 0.46
C LYS A 398 26.01 4.46 -0.94
N GLY A 399 26.15 5.35 -1.92
CA GLY A 399 26.53 5.01 -3.29
C GLY A 399 25.43 4.22 -4.04
N GLN A 400 25.81 3.18 -4.75
CA GLN A 400 24.90 2.39 -5.60
C GLN A 400 24.27 1.19 -4.85
N PHE A 401 23.84 1.37 -3.61
CA PHE A 401 23.28 0.31 -2.78
C PHE A 401 22.10 -0.41 -3.44
N TYR A 402 21.35 0.27 -4.30
CA TYR A 402 20.24 -0.32 -5.07
C TYR A 402 20.68 -1.42 -6.05
N MET A 403 21.97 -1.51 -6.39
CA MET A 403 22.55 -2.57 -7.20
C MET A 403 23.12 -3.72 -6.34
N THR A 404 23.71 -3.41 -5.19
CA THR A 404 24.38 -4.39 -4.32
C THR A 404 23.43 -4.98 -3.27
N ASP A 405 22.59 -4.15 -2.66
CA ASP A 405 21.70 -4.48 -1.55
C ASP A 405 20.28 -3.90 -1.79
N PRO A 406 19.62 -4.26 -2.92
CA PRO A 406 18.36 -3.64 -3.35
C PRO A 406 17.23 -3.77 -2.33
N HIS A 407 17.26 -4.79 -1.48
CA HIS A 407 16.28 -5.01 -0.41
C HIS A 407 16.24 -3.85 0.61
N ARG A 408 17.34 -3.09 0.79
CA ARG A 408 17.39 -1.91 1.68
C ARG A 408 16.50 -0.76 1.21
N SER A 409 16.07 -0.76 -0.05
CA SER A 409 15.16 0.26 -0.60
C SER A 409 13.75 0.23 0.02
N VAL A 410 13.36 -0.83 0.74
CA VAL A 410 12.02 -0.95 1.33
C VAL A 410 11.85 -0.22 2.67
N ALA A 411 12.95 0.20 3.30
CA ALA A 411 12.94 0.90 4.59
C ALA A 411 13.59 2.27 4.49
N ASN A 412 13.01 3.28 5.15
CA ASN A 412 13.69 4.53 5.46
C ASN A 412 14.54 4.34 6.72
N ASN A 413 15.69 4.97 6.80
CA ASN A 413 16.59 4.85 7.94
C ASN A 413 16.62 6.15 8.75
N SER A 414 16.53 6.05 10.08
CA SER A 414 16.66 7.18 11.01
C SER A 414 17.61 6.85 12.15
N ALA A 415 18.41 7.84 12.54
CA ALA A 415 19.26 7.77 13.74
C ALA A 415 18.42 8.10 14.97
N VAL A 416 18.61 7.35 16.04
CA VAL A 416 17.99 7.59 17.34
C VAL A 416 18.88 8.47 18.19
N TYR A 417 18.29 9.51 18.76
CA TYR A 417 18.92 10.41 19.70
C TYR A 417 18.24 10.31 21.06
N GLU A 418 18.96 9.98 22.09
CA GLU A 418 18.46 9.94 23.47
C GLU A 418 18.69 11.26 24.21
N THR A 419 19.70 12.00 23.80
CA THR A 419 20.04 13.33 24.31
C THR A 419 20.34 14.28 23.14
N GLN A 420 20.47 15.57 23.42
CA GLN A 420 20.92 16.53 22.42
C GLN A 420 22.35 16.18 22.01
N PRO A 421 22.62 15.98 20.70
CA PRO A 421 23.98 15.70 20.23
C PRO A 421 24.88 16.93 20.40
N THR A 422 26.17 16.67 20.53
CA THR A 422 27.16 17.74 20.37
C THR A 422 27.14 18.30 18.95
N ASN A 423 27.66 19.52 18.77
CA ASN A 423 27.74 20.10 17.43
C ASN A 423 28.56 19.23 16.46
N ALA A 424 29.59 18.55 16.94
CA ALA A 424 30.40 17.66 16.12
C ALA A 424 29.62 16.45 15.64
N GLU A 425 28.92 15.75 16.54
CA GLU A 425 28.09 14.60 16.22
C GLU A 425 26.96 14.96 15.24
N LEU A 426 26.28 16.11 15.49
CA LEU A 426 25.22 16.56 14.59
C LEU A 426 25.78 16.89 13.20
N MET A 427 26.92 17.54 13.12
CA MET A 427 27.57 17.91 11.83
C MET A 427 28.05 16.66 11.07
N ASP A 428 28.56 15.64 11.75
CA ASP A 428 28.94 14.38 11.10
C ASP A 428 27.77 13.70 10.44
N GLU A 429 26.63 13.58 11.14
CA GLU A 429 25.39 13.05 10.57
C GLU A 429 24.86 13.94 9.43
N TRP A 430 24.91 15.27 9.60
CA TRP A 430 24.44 16.23 8.61
C TRP A 430 25.22 16.16 7.30
N VAL A 431 26.54 16.04 7.39
CA VAL A 431 27.41 15.86 6.22
C VAL A 431 27.14 14.50 5.55
N ALA A 432 26.89 13.44 6.33
CA ALA A 432 26.54 12.14 5.78
C ALA A 432 25.19 12.20 5.04
N LEU A 433 24.17 12.85 5.62
CA LEU A 433 22.86 13.10 5.03
C LEU A 433 22.97 13.82 3.67
N MET A 434 23.68 14.96 3.64
CA MET A 434 23.89 15.72 2.41
C MET A 434 24.57 14.88 1.32
N LYS A 435 25.63 14.14 1.68
CA LYS A 435 26.39 13.29 0.75
C LYS A 435 25.62 12.07 0.26
N SER A 436 24.61 11.60 1.02
CA SER A 436 23.78 10.46 0.61
C SER A 436 22.95 10.76 -0.64
N GLY A 437 22.55 12.01 -0.82
CA GLY A 437 21.65 12.45 -1.91
C GLY A 437 20.24 11.87 -1.84
N CYS A 438 19.98 10.97 -0.90
CA CYS A 438 18.69 10.30 -0.73
C CYS A 438 17.90 10.71 0.53
N GLY A 439 18.43 11.70 1.29
CA GLY A 439 17.76 12.21 2.49
C GLY A 439 17.87 11.32 3.73
N GLU A 440 18.77 10.37 3.78
CA GLU A 440 18.95 9.46 4.91
C GLU A 440 20.33 9.60 5.58
N ARG A 441 20.42 9.48 6.92
CA ARG A 441 19.36 9.10 7.91
C ARG A 441 18.56 10.33 8.34
N GLY A 442 17.24 10.09 8.60
CA GLY A 442 16.40 11.04 9.28
C GLY A 442 16.69 11.10 10.79
N ILE A 443 16.06 12.03 11.50
CA ILE A 443 16.18 12.21 12.95
C ILE A 443 15.00 11.54 13.65
N PHE A 444 15.26 10.73 14.67
CA PHE A 444 14.28 10.33 15.67
C PHE A 444 14.79 10.70 17.07
N ASN A 445 14.28 11.80 17.63
CA ASN A 445 14.69 12.31 18.95
C ASN A 445 13.82 11.69 20.05
N ARG A 446 14.23 10.55 20.58
CA ARG A 446 13.58 9.89 21.71
C ARG A 446 13.69 10.70 23.00
N GLY A 447 14.78 11.42 23.19
CA GLY A 447 15.03 12.24 24.37
C GLY A 447 14.01 13.36 24.56
N SER A 448 13.47 13.93 23.49
CA SER A 448 12.44 14.98 23.56
C SER A 448 11.06 14.50 24.03
N LEU A 449 10.81 13.19 24.04
CA LEU A 449 9.48 12.64 24.28
C LEU A 449 8.96 12.96 25.69
N ALA A 450 9.85 13.05 26.70
CA ALA A 450 9.46 13.44 28.06
C ALA A 450 8.82 14.85 28.13
N VAL A 451 9.24 15.75 27.24
CA VAL A 451 8.75 17.13 27.17
C VAL A 451 7.55 17.25 26.21
N THR A 452 7.57 16.53 25.10
CA THR A 452 6.61 16.70 24.00
C THR A 452 5.34 15.87 24.13
N MET A 453 5.38 14.77 24.92
CA MET A 453 4.20 13.94 25.14
C MET A 453 3.22 14.57 26.14
N PRO A 454 1.90 14.25 26.07
CA PRO A 454 0.93 14.69 27.08
C PRO A 454 1.25 14.11 28.46
N LYS A 455 0.98 14.89 29.52
CA LYS A 455 1.29 14.52 30.94
C LYS A 455 0.81 13.11 31.31
N ARG A 456 -0.40 12.71 30.89
CA ARG A 456 -0.95 11.38 31.16
C ARG A 456 -0.10 10.25 30.57
N ARG A 457 0.55 10.49 29.42
CA ARG A 457 1.43 9.51 28.78
C ARG A 457 2.81 9.50 29.45
N VAL A 458 3.33 10.65 29.84
CA VAL A 458 4.57 10.78 30.62
C VAL A 458 4.45 10.00 31.95
N GLU A 459 3.33 10.14 32.65
CA GLU A 459 3.06 9.37 33.88
C GLU A 459 2.99 7.87 33.64
N TYR A 460 2.39 7.44 32.51
CA TYR A 460 2.38 6.04 32.12
C TYR A 460 3.80 5.55 31.85
N PHE A 461 4.63 6.30 31.14
CA PHE A 461 6.00 5.94 30.82
C PHE A 461 6.89 5.81 32.07
N LYS A 462 6.69 6.68 33.06
CA LYS A 462 7.34 6.56 34.37
C LYS A 462 6.97 5.24 35.05
N LYS A 463 5.68 4.91 35.12
CA LYS A 463 5.20 3.67 35.73
C LYS A 463 5.64 2.41 34.99
N ALA A 464 5.75 2.48 33.68
CA ALA A 464 6.16 1.38 32.82
C ALA A 464 7.69 1.21 32.74
N GLY A 465 8.48 2.13 33.34
CA GLY A 465 9.94 2.08 33.33
C GLY A 465 10.60 2.56 32.04
N PHE A 466 9.84 3.20 31.16
CA PHE A 466 10.39 3.81 29.93
C PHE A 466 11.03 5.19 30.15
N LEU A 467 10.66 5.88 31.21
CA LEU A 467 11.21 7.18 31.56
C LEU A 467 12.02 7.08 32.82
N GLY A 468 13.34 7.35 32.73
CA GLY A 468 14.26 7.36 33.85
C GLY A 468 14.15 8.61 34.73
N ASP A 469 14.78 8.57 35.91
CA ASP A 469 14.83 9.71 36.84
C ASP A 469 15.59 10.91 36.27
N ASP A 470 16.46 10.67 35.29
CA ASP A 470 17.17 11.72 34.51
C ASP A 470 16.29 12.40 33.44
N GLY A 471 15.02 12.02 33.36
CA GLY A 471 14.08 12.61 32.40
C GLY A 471 14.22 12.09 30.97
N VAL A 472 15.05 11.08 30.72
CA VAL A 472 15.27 10.52 29.38
C VAL A 472 14.38 9.32 29.14
N VAL A 473 13.68 9.30 28.01
CA VAL A 473 12.90 8.14 27.56
C VAL A 473 13.84 7.14 26.88
N ARG A 474 13.86 5.92 27.36
CA ARG A 474 14.72 4.84 26.89
C ARG A 474 13.91 3.60 26.50
N GLY A 475 14.63 2.62 25.98
CA GLY A 475 14.06 1.32 25.66
C GLY A 475 13.37 1.32 24.30
N SER A 476 12.50 0.33 24.12
CA SER A 476 11.88 0.01 22.82
C SER A 476 10.73 0.96 22.48
N ILE A 477 11.03 2.27 22.41
CA ILE A 477 10.10 3.33 21.96
C ILE A 477 10.58 3.85 20.61
N GLY A 478 9.70 3.85 19.63
CA GLY A 478 9.99 4.32 18.28
C GLY A 478 8.78 4.94 17.60
N ALA A 479 8.74 4.86 16.29
CA ALA A 479 7.67 5.44 15.48
C ALA A 479 7.21 4.47 14.38
N ASN A 480 6.01 4.71 13.87
CA ASN A 480 5.56 4.09 12.63
C ASN A 480 6.35 4.60 11.41
N PRO A 481 6.28 3.95 10.23
CA PRO A 481 7.11 4.30 9.07
C PRO A 481 7.09 5.75 8.63
N CYS A 482 5.98 6.45 8.83
CA CYS A 482 5.86 7.87 8.47
C CYS A 482 6.24 8.82 9.62
N GLY A 483 6.56 8.31 10.80
CA GLY A 483 7.08 9.08 11.94
C GLY A 483 6.05 9.93 12.71
N GLU A 484 4.75 9.83 12.38
CA GLU A 484 3.74 10.63 13.05
C GLU A 484 3.25 10.06 14.37
N ILE A 485 3.31 8.74 14.58
CA ILE A 485 2.82 8.10 15.82
C ILE A 485 3.98 7.53 16.61
N ILE A 486 4.15 8.00 17.83
CA ILE A 486 5.11 7.46 18.78
C ILE A 486 4.52 6.21 19.42
N LEU A 487 5.24 5.10 19.31
CA LEU A 487 4.79 3.76 19.70
C LEU A 487 5.83 3.09 20.63
N GLN A 488 5.36 2.37 21.62
CA GLN A 488 6.20 1.35 22.25
C GLN A 488 6.29 0.12 21.34
N SER A 489 7.29 -0.72 21.56
CA SER A 489 7.40 -2.00 20.84
C SER A 489 6.10 -2.79 20.93
N LYS A 490 5.68 -3.38 19.79
CA LYS A 490 4.45 -4.18 19.66
C LYS A 490 3.18 -3.37 19.89
N GLN A 491 3.09 -2.22 19.18
CA GLN A 491 1.88 -1.39 19.13
C GLN A 491 1.47 -1.05 17.70
N PHE A 492 0.18 -0.76 17.53
CA PHE A 492 -0.42 -0.29 16.29
C PHE A 492 -0.70 1.21 16.33
N CYS A 493 -0.49 1.88 15.19
CA CYS A 493 -1.03 3.20 14.97
C CYS A 493 -2.54 3.11 14.66
N ASN A 494 -3.31 4.11 15.07
CA ASN A 494 -4.76 4.19 14.86
C ASN A 494 -5.09 5.58 14.33
N LEU A 495 -5.31 5.69 13.03
CA LEU A 495 -5.40 6.96 12.32
C LEU A 495 -6.82 7.25 11.84
N SER A 496 -7.28 8.48 12.04
CA SER A 496 -8.46 9.09 11.41
C SER A 496 -8.12 10.49 10.94
N GLU A 497 -8.89 11.05 10.01
CA GLU A 497 -8.57 12.35 9.41
C GLU A 497 -9.74 13.30 9.40
N VAL A 498 -9.45 14.55 9.72
CA VAL A 498 -10.25 15.74 9.43
C VAL A 498 -9.82 16.28 8.07
N ILE A 499 -10.76 16.50 7.17
CA ILE A 499 -10.49 17.07 5.83
C ILE A 499 -10.81 18.57 5.89
N ALA A 500 -9.77 19.39 5.98
CA ALA A 500 -9.91 20.83 5.98
C ALA A 500 -10.10 21.37 4.56
N ARG A 501 -10.98 22.37 4.43
CA ARG A 501 -11.39 22.98 3.16
C ARG A 501 -11.27 24.52 3.24
N ALA A 502 -11.19 25.18 2.09
CA ALA A 502 -11.09 26.64 1.99
C ALA A 502 -12.28 27.37 2.66
N ASN A 503 -13.46 26.79 2.63
CA ASN A 503 -14.70 27.33 3.19
C ASN A 503 -14.98 26.90 4.64
N ASP A 504 -14.08 26.19 5.31
CA ASP A 504 -14.27 25.78 6.69
C ASP A 504 -14.30 26.98 7.64
N THR A 505 -15.15 26.87 8.65
CA THR A 505 -15.22 27.74 9.81
C THR A 505 -14.67 27.04 11.04
N GLU A 506 -14.44 27.73 12.14
CA GLU A 506 -14.10 27.11 13.41
C GLU A 506 -15.12 26.02 13.77
N ALA A 507 -16.41 26.31 13.70
CA ALA A 507 -17.47 25.37 14.06
C ALA A 507 -17.43 24.08 13.22
N SER A 508 -17.24 24.20 11.90
CA SER A 508 -17.16 23.02 11.03
C SER A 508 -15.93 22.17 11.32
N LEU A 509 -14.77 22.78 11.59
CA LEU A 509 -13.56 22.04 11.96
C LEU A 509 -13.70 21.33 13.30
N LEU A 510 -14.34 21.93 14.31
CA LEU A 510 -14.60 21.29 15.60
C LEU A 510 -15.55 20.09 15.44
N GLU A 511 -16.60 20.21 14.62
CA GLU A 511 -17.50 19.08 14.34
C GLU A 511 -16.79 17.94 13.60
N LYS A 512 -15.99 18.24 12.59
CA LYS A 512 -15.14 17.24 11.91
C LYS A 512 -14.18 16.56 12.88
N ALA A 513 -13.58 17.30 13.82
CA ALA A 513 -12.71 16.74 14.85
C ALA A 513 -13.46 15.79 15.80
N ARG A 514 -14.70 16.13 16.17
CA ARG A 514 -15.57 15.25 16.95
C ARG A 514 -15.82 13.94 16.22
N LEU A 515 -16.23 14.00 14.96
CA LEU A 515 -16.49 12.80 14.16
C LEU A 515 -15.22 11.94 13.97
N ALA A 516 -14.08 12.56 13.64
CA ALA A 516 -12.82 11.84 13.47
C ALA A 516 -12.36 11.17 14.79
N ALA A 517 -12.57 11.82 15.94
CA ALA A 517 -12.26 11.24 17.24
C ALA A 517 -13.19 10.05 17.59
N ILE A 518 -14.48 10.09 17.22
CA ILE A 518 -15.40 8.94 17.36
C ILE A 518 -14.88 7.77 16.54
N LEU A 519 -14.49 7.98 15.27
CA LEU A 519 -13.94 6.97 14.39
C LEU A 519 -12.68 6.31 14.97
N GLY A 520 -11.73 7.11 15.45
CA GLY A 520 -10.50 6.61 16.09
C GLY A 520 -10.79 5.85 17.39
N THR A 521 -11.69 6.37 18.24
CA THR A 521 -12.08 5.71 19.49
C THR A 521 -12.75 4.37 19.23
N TYR A 522 -13.64 4.31 18.22
CA TYR A 522 -14.20 3.04 17.74
C TYR A 522 -13.11 2.04 17.32
N GLN A 523 -12.21 2.45 16.42
CA GLN A 523 -11.17 1.55 15.94
C GLN A 523 -10.30 1.02 17.08
N SER A 524 -10.04 1.79 18.14
CA SER A 524 -9.27 1.32 19.28
C SER A 524 -9.94 0.18 20.07
N THR A 525 -11.23 -0.10 19.84
CA THR A 525 -11.94 -1.26 20.42
C THR A 525 -11.61 -2.58 19.69
N LEU A 526 -11.09 -2.49 18.47
CA LEU A 526 -10.81 -3.64 17.60
C LEU A 526 -9.47 -4.27 17.97
N THR A 527 -9.47 -5.29 18.77
CA THR A 527 -8.27 -5.89 19.39
C THR A 527 -8.09 -7.39 19.14
N LYS A 528 -8.81 -7.97 18.18
CA LYS A 528 -8.62 -9.37 17.75
C LYS A 528 -7.45 -9.45 16.76
N PHE A 529 -6.20 -9.58 17.28
CA PHE A 529 -5.00 -9.48 16.44
C PHE A 529 -4.50 -10.79 15.82
N GLY A 530 -5.00 -11.95 16.25
CA GLY A 530 -4.72 -13.24 15.62
C GLY A 530 -3.35 -13.82 15.98
N TYR A 531 -2.52 -14.10 15.00
CA TYR A 531 -1.27 -14.86 15.08
C TYR A 531 -0.18 -14.27 15.99
N ILE A 532 -0.13 -12.96 16.15
CA ILE A 532 0.94 -12.27 16.88
C ILE A 532 0.83 -12.45 18.39
N SER A 533 1.94 -12.20 19.13
CA SER A 533 2.01 -12.41 20.57
C SER A 533 1.02 -11.54 21.35
N LYS A 534 0.71 -11.97 22.57
CA LYS A 534 -0.21 -11.25 23.47
C LYS A 534 0.27 -9.85 23.82
N ASP A 535 1.58 -9.59 23.77
CA ASP A 535 2.15 -8.28 24.05
C ASP A 535 1.52 -7.18 23.20
N TRP A 536 1.19 -7.46 21.92
CA TRP A 536 0.48 -6.53 21.03
C TRP A 536 -0.88 -6.10 21.59
N LEU A 537 -1.63 -7.06 22.13
CA LEU A 537 -2.92 -6.78 22.76
C LEU A 537 -2.74 -5.95 24.04
N ASP A 538 -1.84 -6.39 24.91
CA ASP A 538 -1.62 -5.79 26.22
C ASP A 538 -1.17 -4.32 26.07
N HIS A 539 -0.23 -4.05 25.16
CA HIS A 539 0.26 -2.70 24.92
C HIS A 539 -0.80 -1.79 24.27
N CYS A 540 -1.54 -2.29 23.28
CA CYS A 540 -2.60 -1.52 22.65
C CYS A 540 -3.75 -1.21 23.63
N VAL A 541 -4.13 -2.15 24.50
CA VAL A 541 -5.17 -1.94 25.52
C VAL A 541 -4.70 -0.99 26.62
N ALA A 542 -3.41 -1.01 26.97
CA ALA A 542 -2.85 -0.13 27.99
C ALA A 542 -2.92 1.35 27.59
N GLU A 543 -2.60 1.70 26.35
CA GLU A 543 -2.50 3.09 25.87
C GLU A 543 -3.66 3.54 24.99
N ARG A 544 -4.37 2.65 24.27
CA ARG A 544 -5.50 2.98 23.38
C ARG A 544 -5.21 4.17 22.45
N LEU A 545 -4.01 4.27 21.89
CA LEU A 545 -3.54 5.40 21.10
C LEU A 545 -4.47 5.73 19.93
N LEU A 546 -4.66 7.00 19.68
CA LEU A 546 -5.31 7.58 18.51
C LEU A 546 -4.31 8.46 17.76
N GLY A 547 -4.60 8.71 16.48
CA GLY A 547 -3.92 9.67 15.63
C GLY A 547 -4.95 10.41 14.80
N VAL A 548 -5.75 11.29 15.46
CA VAL A 548 -6.64 12.22 14.76
C VAL A 548 -5.78 13.24 14.04
N SER A 549 -5.84 13.24 12.71
CA SER A 549 -5.01 14.05 11.82
C SER A 549 -5.85 15.15 11.15
N ILE A 550 -5.22 16.24 10.73
CA ILE A 550 -5.82 17.24 9.85
C ILE A 550 -5.05 17.23 8.52
N THR A 551 -5.76 16.96 7.42
CA THR A 551 -5.24 17.14 6.06
C THR A 551 -5.94 18.32 5.38
N GLY A 552 -5.35 18.91 4.33
CA GLY A 552 -5.89 20.11 3.68
C GLY A 552 -5.56 21.42 4.41
N GLN A 553 -4.56 21.42 5.30
CA GLN A 553 -4.24 22.60 6.11
C GLN A 553 -3.89 23.82 5.25
N TRP A 554 -3.16 23.64 4.16
CA TRP A 554 -2.79 24.72 3.24
C TRP A 554 -3.95 25.19 2.34
N ASP A 555 -5.01 24.40 2.21
CA ASP A 555 -6.25 24.84 1.53
C ASP A 555 -7.15 25.66 2.46
N SER A 556 -6.98 25.54 3.79
CA SER A 556 -7.84 26.18 4.81
C SER A 556 -7.08 27.22 5.64
N PRO A 557 -7.30 28.52 5.43
CA PRO A 557 -6.70 29.56 6.26
C PRO A 557 -7.06 29.42 7.76
N VAL A 558 -8.28 28.97 8.06
CA VAL A 558 -8.77 28.78 9.44
C VAL A 558 -8.02 27.65 10.13
N ALA A 559 -7.79 26.52 9.45
CA ALA A 559 -7.08 25.38 10.02
C ALA A 559 -5.60 25.67 10.36
N ARG A 560 -5.00 26.71 9.76
CA ARG A 560 -3.61 27.14 10.03
C ARG A 560 -3.45 28.05 11.26
N GLN A 561 -4.54 28.51 11.86
CA GLN A 561 -4.50 29.38 13.03
C GLN A 561 -4.17 28.61 14.30
N PRO A 562 -3.17 29.01 15.10
CA PRO A 562 -2.75 28.27 16.30
C PRO A 562 -3.86 28.05 17.34
N GLU A 563 -4.71 29.05 17.56
CA GLU A 563 -5.85 28.93 18.46
C GLU A 563 -6.88 27.91 17.97
N ILE A 564 -7.15 27.85 16.69
CA ILE A 564 -8.07 26.86 16.11
C ILE A 564 -7.46 25.46 16.20
N MET A 565 -6.17 25.31 15.91
CA MET A 565 -5.45 24.04 16.10
C MET A 565 -5.62 23.51 17.53
N ARG A 566 -5.44 24.37 18.54
CA ARG A 566 -5.63 23.99 19.95
C ARG A 566 -7.09 23.57 20.23
N LYS A 567 -8.07 24.32 19.76
CA LYS A 567 -9.50 23.97 19.94
C LYS A 567 -9.86 22.65 19.27
N VAL A 568 -9.36 22.38 18.06
CA VAL A 568 -9.56 21.11 17.35
C VAL A 568 -8.93 19.95 18.11
N ARG A 569 -7.68 20.09 18.59
CA ARG A 569 -7.02 19.11 19.47
C ARG A 569 -7.85 18.84 20.73
N ASP A 570 -8.24 19.87 21.44
CA ASP A 570 -8.96 19.76 22.71
C ASP A 570 -10.34 19.12 22.50
N THR A 571 -11.00 19.40 21.37
CA THR A 571 -12.26 18.76 20.98
C THR A 571 -12.06 17.27 20.73
N ALA A 572 -11.01 16.88 20.01
CA ALA A 572 -10.71 15.47 19.78
C ALA A 572 -10.43 14.72 21.10
N ILE A 573 -9.67 15.32 22.01
CA ILE A 573 -9.38 14.74 23.34
C ILE A 573 -10.66 14.59 24.17
N LYS A 574 -11.48 15.64 24.29
CA LYS A 574 -12.77 15.59 25.03
C LYS A 574 -13.70 14.53 24.46
N THR A 575 -13.79 14.45 23.15
CA THR A 575 -14.59 13.43 22.47
C THR A 575 -14.09 12.02 22.76
N ASN A 576 -12.78 11.79 22.67
CA ASN A 576 -12.21 10.48 23.02
C ASN A 576 -12.55 10.08 24.46
N ILE A 577 -12.40 10.98 25.44
CA ILE A 577 -12.73 10.70 26.84
C ILE A 577 -14.19 10.27 26.99
N ALA A 578 -15.13 11.03 26.37
CA ALA A 578 -16.55 10.75 26.45
C ALA A 578 -16.93 9.41 25.81
N TYR A 579 -16.45 9.15 24.60
CA TYR A 579 -16.79 7.93 23.86
C TYR A 579 -16.03 6.70 24.33
N ALA A 580 -14.79 6.82 24.82
CA ALA A 580 -14.09 5.73 25.47
C ALA A 580 -14.88 5.20 26.69
N LYS A 581 -15.41 6.09 27.52
CA LYS A 581 -16.27 5.72 28.65
C LYS A 581 -17.53 4.98 28.16
N ARG A 582 -18.20 5.47 27.10
CA ARG A 582 -19.40 4.82 26.54
C ARG A 582 -19.10 3.45 25.93
N PHE A 583 -17.94 3.28 25.30
CA PHE A 583 -17.51 2.02 24.70
C PHE A 583 -16.96 1.02 25.72
N GLY A 584 -16.74 1.46 26.97
CA GLY A 584 -16.23 0.61 28.06
C GLY A 584 -14.72 0.34 27.96
N ILE A 585 -13.95 1.31 27.39
CA ILE A 585 -12.49 1.21 27.26
C ILE A 585 -11.79 2.39 27.97
N LYS A 586 -10.49 2.29 28.17
CA LYS A 586 -9.68 3.39 28.68
C LYS A 586 -9.61 4.55 27.65
N GLN A 587 -9.48 5.79 28.13
CA GLN A 587 -9.15 6.92 27.28
C GLN A 587 -7.76 6.75 26.66
N ALA A 588 -7.53 7.36 25.51
CA ALA A 588 -6.25 7.31 24.81
C ALA A 588 -5.16 8.10 25.54
N MET A 589 -3.96 7.57 25.59
CA MET A 589 -2.79 8.25 26.17
C MET A 589 -2.26 9.37 25.25
N SER A 590 -2.47 9.27 23.95
CA SER A 590 -2.26 10.36 22.96
C SER A 590 -3.34 10.27 21.89
N VAL A 591 -3.79 11.43 21.37
CA VAL A 591 -4.97 11.51 20.49
C VAL A 591 -4.67 12.12 19.13
N THR A 592 -3.78 13.10 19.02
CA THR A 592 -3.59 13.87 17.78
C THR A 592 -2.21 13.69 17.16
N ALA A 593 -2.19 13.65 15.83
CA ALA A 593 -0.99 13.57 14.99
C ALA A 593 -1.25 14.25 13.65
N VAL A 594 -0.25 14.44 12.81
CA VAL A 594 -0.50 14.74 11.39
C VAL A 594 0.24 13.73 10.54
N LYS A 595 -0.54 12.99 9.74
CA LYS A 595 -0.01 12.00 8.78
C LYS A 595 0.23 12.64 7.41
N PRO A 596 1.06 12.02 6.53
CA PRO A 596 1.31 12.55 5.18
C PRO A 596 0.08 12.58 4.27
N SER A 597 -0.91 11.69 4.50
CA SER A 597 -2.22 11.70 3.80
C SER A 597 -2.19 11.59 2.28
N GLY A 598 -1.22 10.87 1.69
CA GLY A 598 -1.03 10.82 0.24
C GLY A 598 -2.25 10.30 -0.55
N THR A 599 -2.90 9.23 -0.10
CA THR A 599 -4.08 8.66 -0.80
C THR A 599 -5.34 9.47 -0.55
N VAL A 600 -5.61 9.86 0.71
CA VAL A 600 -6.82 10.59 1.09
C VAL A 600 -6.86 11.97 0.46
N SER A 601 -5.72 12.68 0.43
CA SER A 601 -5.63 14.01 -0.19
C SER A 601 -5.96 13.98 -1.68
N GLN A 602 -5.51 12.97 -2.42
CA GLN A 602 -5.83 12.79 -3.84
C GLN A 602 -7.30 12.38 -4.04
N THR A 603 -7.81 11.45 -3.21
CA THR A 603 -9.21 11.02 -3.28
C THR A 603 -10.17 12.19 -3.07
N PHE A 604 -9.86 13.07 -2.13
CA PHE A 604 -10.75 14.16 -1.72
C PHE A 604 -10.31 15.54 -2.21
N ASN A 605 -9.31 15.60 -3.09
CA ASN A 605 -8.78 16.83 -3.67
C ASN A 605 -8.47 17.90 -2.61
N CYS A 606 -7.55 17.61 -1.72
CA CYS A 606 -7.05 18.56 -0.72
C CYS A 606 -5.52 18.52 -0.61
N ALA A 607 -4.93 19.52 0.02
CA ALA A 607 -3.50 19.53 0.35
C ALA A 607 -3.15 18.39 1.30
N SER A 608 -1.92 17.88 1.24
CA SER A 608 -1.51 16.63 1.89
C SER A 608 -0.91 16.88 3.26
N GLY A 609 -1.63 16.60 4.34
CA GLY A 609 -1.16 16.81 5.72
C GLY A 609 -0.76 18.25 5.96
N ILE A 610 0.51 18.49 6.32
CA ILE A 610 1.09 19.84 6.50
C ILE A 610 1.84 20.36 5.26
N HIS A 611 1.81 19.61 4.14
CA HIS A 611 2.48 20.04 2.91
C HIS A 611 1.56 20.93 2.07
N PRO A 612 2.09 21.99 1.45
CA PRO A 612 1.34 22.76 0.48
C PRO A 612 1.11 21.96 -0.81
N ARG A 613 0.20 22.41 -1.66
CA ARG A 613 0.02 21.82 -2.99
C ARG A 613 1.24 22.11 -3.86
N HIS A 614 1.40 21.27 -4.89
CA HIS A 614 2.55 21.38 -5.79
C HIS A 614 2.58 22.74 -6.52
N ALA A 615 1.46 23.16 -7.09
CA ALA A 615 1.30 24.42 -7.80
C ALA A 615 -0.18 24.82 -7.88
N PRO A 616 -0.54 26.05 -8.36
CA PRO A 616 -1.92 26.45 -8.60
C PRO A 616 -2.63 25.54 -9.62
N TYR A 617 -1.92 25.18 -10.68
CA TYR A 617 -2.34 24.25 -11.73
C TYR A 617 -1.21 23.25 -11.97
N TYR A 618 -1.53 21.98 -12.01
CA TYR A 618 -0.52 20.94 -12.22
C TYR A 618 -1.12 19.68 -12.84
N ILE A 619 -0.25 18.89 -13.45
CA ILE A 619 -0.58 17.52 -13.87
C ILE A 619 -0.20 16.56 -12.75
N ARG A 620 -1.14 15.73 -12.34
CA ARG A 620 -0.86 14.55 -11.51
C ARG A 620 -0.78 13.32 -12.38
N ARG A 621 0.36 12.65 -12.35
CA ARG A 621 0.61 11.42 -13.11
C ARG A 621 0.52 10.20 -12.21
N VAL A 622 -0.20 9.20 -12.67
CA VAL A 622 -0.37 7.94 -11.93
C VAL A 622 0.06 6.77 -12.80
N ARG A 623 0.99 5.97 -12.28
CA ARG A 623 1.46 4.76 -12.92
C ARG A 623 0.48 3.62 -12.71
N ILE A 624 0.21 2.85 -13.79
CA ILE A 624 -0.74 1.76 -13.77
C ILE A 624 -0.27 0.64 -14.71
N SER A 625 -0.56 -0.61 -14.35
CA SER A 625 -0.22 -1.76 -15.19
C SER A 625 -1.05 -1.76 -16.48
N ALA A 626 -0.43 -2.13 -17.60
CA ALA A 626 -1.10 -2.34 -18.88
C ALA A 626 -2.25 -3.37 -18.81
N THR A 627 -2.17 -4.31 -17.88
CA THR A 627 -3.18 -5.36 -17.69
C THR A 627 -4.35 -4.95 -16.81
N ASP A 628 -4.25 -3.83 -16.09
CA ASP A 628 -5.28 -3.35 -15.17
C ASP A 628 -6.58 -2.98 -15.90
N SER A 629 -7.70 -3.49 -15.44
CA SER A 629 -9.01 -3.24 -16.03
C SER A 629 -9.42 -1.77 -15.96
N LEU A 630 -9.03 -1.09 -14.89
CA LEU A 630 -9.28 0.34 -14.72
C LEU A 630 -8.49 1.15 -15.76
N PHE A 631 -7.23 0.78 -16.04
CA PHE A 631 -6.45 1.38 -17.13
C PHE A 631 -7.13 1.19 -18.49
N LYS A 632 -7.54 -0.04 -18.83
CA LYS A 632 -8.18 -0.35 -20.09
C LYS A 632 -9.45 0.47 -20.30
N MET A 633 -10.29 0.55 -19.25
CA MET A 633 -11.51 1.35 -19.28
C MET A 633 -11.22 2.85 -19.51
N MET A 634 -10.22 3.40 -18.82
CA MET A 634 -9.85 4.82 -18.95
C MET A 634 -9.24 5.13 -20.31
N ARG A 635 -8.34 4.28 -20.80
CA ARG A 635 -7.77 4.38 -22.16
C ARG A 635 -8.86 4.42 -23.22
N ASP A 636 -9.81 3.48 -23.14
CA ASP A 636 -10.89 3.33 -24.13
C ASP A 636 -11.91 4.49 -24.08
N GLN A 637 -11.94 5.24 -22.99
CA GLN A 637 -12.69 6.48 -22.85
C GLN A 637 -11.87 7.73 -23.20
N GLY A 638 -10.62 7.57 -23.65
CA GLY A 638 -9.80 8.68 -24.17
C GLY A 638 -9.04 9.47 -23.10
N VAL A 639 -8.85 8.92 -21.89
CA VAL A 639 -7.98 9.55 -20.87
C VAL A 639 -6.55 9.58 -21.39
N PRO A 640 -5.83 10.71 -21.30
CA PRO A 640 -4.44 10.81 -21.73
C PRO A 640 -3.53 9.83 -20.97
N TYR A 641 -2.69 9.11 -21.71
CA TYR A 641 -1.73 8.18 -21.17
C TYR A 641 -0.44 8.09 -22.00
N TYR A 642 0.66 7.72 -21.34
CA TYR A 642 1.98 7.55 -21.95
C TYR A 642 2.60 6.24 -21.46
N PRO A 643 3.50 5.61 -22.26
CA PRO A 643 4.29 4.48 -21.75
C PRO A 643 5.28 4.98 -20.70
N GLU A 644 5.63 4.12 -19.72
CA GLU A 644 6.70 4.42 -18.76
C GLU A 644 8.01 4.74 -19.48
N VAL A 645 8.84 5.56 -18.88
CA VAL A 645 10.14 5.99 -19.47
C VAL A 645 10.97 4.75 -19.85
N GLY A 646 11.46 4.74 -21.07
CA GLY A 646 12.22 3.62 -21.65
C GLY A 646 11.39 2.49 -22.26
N GLN A 647 10.04 2.61 -22.26
CA GLN A 647 9.15 1.65 -22.91
C GLN A 647 8.48 2.23 -24.15
N SER A 648 8.15 1.37 -25.12
CA SER A 648 7.42 1.80 -26.34
C SER A 648 5.91 1.78 -26.12
N LEU A 649 5.17 2.59 -26.88
CA LEU A 649 3.71 2.68 -26.77
C LEU A 649 3.00 1.33 -26.99
N GLU A 650 3.53 0.48 -27.86
CA GLU A 650 2.90 -0.80 -28.24
C GLU A 650 3.25 -1.98 -27.35
N GLY A 651 4.25 -1.85 -26.48
CA GLY A 651 4.78 -2.96 -25.67
C GLY A 651 5.00 -2.63 -24.19
N ALA A 652 4.49 -1.50 -23.73
CA ALA A 652 4.66 -1.09 -22.35
C ALA A 652 3.91 -2.01 -21.37
N ASN A 653 4.60 -2.43 -20.32
CA ASN A 653 3.98 -3.14 -19.20
C ASN A 653 3.35 -2.17 -18.18
N THR A 654 3.81 -0.91 -18.19
CA THR A 654 3.33 0.15 -17.31
C THR A 654 3.03 1.39 -18.13
N TYR A 655 1.89 1.98 -17.87
CA TYR A 655 1.47 3.25 -18.43
C TYR A 655 1.33 4.32 -17.35
N VAL A 656 1.39 5.57 -17.77
CA VAL A 656 1.26 6.75 -16.92
C VAL A 656 0.02 7.52 -17.39
N LEU A 657 -1.01 7.55 -16.52
CA LEU A 657 -2.21 8.37 -16.75
C LEU A 657 -1.95 9.80 -16.28
N GLU A 658 -2.46 10.78 -17.02
CA GLU A 658 -2.38 12.19 -16.65
C GLU A 658 -3.74 12.75 -16.23
N PHE A 659 -3.75 13.47 -15.10
CA PHE A 659 -4.92 14.15 -14.58
C PHE A 659 -4.58 15.64 -14.39
N PRO A 660 -5.30 16.56 -15.05
CA PRO A 660 -5.18 17.99 -14.77
C PRO A 660 -5.82 18.30 -13.41
N VAL A 661 -5.08 18.98 -12.54
CA VAL A 661 -5.54 19.32 -11.18
C VAL A 661 -5.40 20.82 -10.98
N LYS A 662 -6.41 21.42 -10.32
CA LYS A 662 -6.45 22.81 -9.92
C LYS A 662 -6.53 22.91 -8.40
N ALA A 663 -5.72 23.77 -7.80
CA ALA A 663 -5.85 24.09 -6.38
C ALA A 663 -7.16 24.91 -6.13
N PRO A 664 -7.84 24.72 -4.98
CA PRO A 664 -9.10 25.41 -4.71
C PRO A 664 -8.92 26.90 -4.43
N ASP A 665 -7.82 27.30 -3.79
CA ASP A 665 -7.50 28.69 -3.48
C ASP A 665 -6.45 29.26 -4.44
N HIS A 666 -6.73 30.42 -5.00
CA HIS A 666 -5.87 31.22 -5.85
C HIS A 666 -5.70 32.64 -5.33
N SER A 667 -5.93 32.87 -4.03
CA SER A 667 -5.68 34.15 -3.40
C SER A 667 -4.19 34.54 -3.48
N LYS A 668 -3.88 35.80 -3.34
CA LYS A 668 -2.49 36.28 -3.26
C LYS A 668 -1.72 35.74 -2.02
N GLU A 669 -2.45 35.18 -1.06
CA GLU A 669 -1.92 34.57 0.17
C GLU A 669 -1.69 33.06 0.05
N ALA A 670 -2.17 32.43 -1.04
CA ALA A 670 -1.91 31.03 -1.31
C ALA A 670 -0.40 30.79 -1.42
N ARG A 671 0.06 29.71 -0.82
CA ARG A 671 1.45 29.25 -0.89
C ARG A 671 1.48 27.84 -1.44
N PHE A 672 2.45 27.61 -2.30
CA PHE A 672 2.67 26.33 -2.95
C PHE A 672 4.07 25.80 -2.57
N LYS A 673 4.38 24.60 -3.02
CA LYS A 673 5.62 23.89 -2.63
C LYS A 673 6.87 24.75 -2.83
N ASP A 674 7.00 25.39 -3.97
CA ASP A 674 8.21 26.13 -4.32
C ASP A 674 8.24 27.57 -3.75
N ASP A 675 7.13 28.02 -3.13
CA ASP A 675 7.07 29.31 -2.45
C ASP A 675 7.62 29.27 -1.02
N LEU A 676 7.92 28.09 -0.48
CA LEU A 676 8.37 27.92 0.90
C LEU A 676 9.84 27.52 0.97
N SER A 677 10.62 28.30 1.68
CA SER A 677 11.96 27.92 2.10
C SER A 677 11.92 26.75 3.10
N ALA A 678 13.05 26.06 3.30
CA ALA A 678 13.16 25.00 4.30
C ALA A 678 12.85 25.51 5.72
N ILE A 679 13.27 26.72 6.05
CA ILE A 679 13.00 27.34 7.35
C ILE A 679 11.50 27.66 7.52
N GLU A 680 10.81 28.16 6.50
CA GLU A 680 9.35 28.39 6.58
C GLU A 680 8.59 27.07 6.75
N GLN A 681 9.02 25.97 6.10
CA GLN A 681 8.46 24.63 6.31
C GLN A 681 8.67 24.17 7.76
N LEU A 682 9.85 24.37 8.33
CA LEU A 682 10.19 24.03 9.72
C LEU A 682 9.41 24.88 10.74
N GLU A 683 9.25 26.17 10.49
CA GLU A 683 8.44 27.04 11.35
C GLU A 683 6.94 26.66 11.33
N TYR A 684 6.44 26.25 10.16
CA TYR A 684 5.07 25.72 10.09
C TYR A 684 4.94 24.37 10.81
N TRP A 685 5.90 23.45 10.63
CA TRP A 685 5.99 22.21 11.40
C TRP A 685 5.99 22.48 12.92
N LYS A 686 6.81 23.40 13.38
CA LYS A 686 6.87 23.82 14.79
C LYS A 686 5.52 24.34 15.30
N ARG A 687 4.84 25.16 14.51
CA ARG A 687 3.48 25.64 14.81
C ARG A 687 2.52 24.50 15.04
N VAL A 688 2.49 23.52 14.13
CA VAL A 688 1.61 22.35 14.24
C VAL A 688 2.00 21.47 15.43
N LYS A 689 3.31 21.24 15.62
CA LYS A 689 3.83 20.45 16.75
C LYS A 689 3.39 21.01 18.10
N LEU A 690 3.51 22.30 18.30
CA LEU A 690 3.21 22.94 19.60
C LEU A 690 1.70 23.14 19.85
N ASN A 691 0.89 23.28 18.81
CA ASN A 691 -0.51 23.66 18.98
C ASN A 691 -1.50 22.51 18.72
N PHE A 692 -1.13 21.50 17.94
CA PHE A 692 -2.06 20.45 17.55
C PHE A 692 -1.65 19.04 18.00
N THR A 693 -0.40 18.59 17.77
CA THR A 693 -0.06 17.19 17.93
C THR A 693 0.31 16.81 19.36
N GLU A 694 -0.25 15.70 19.85
CA GLU A 694 0.22 14.96 21.04
C GLU A 694 1.23 13.85 20.70
N HIS A 695 1.35 13.52 19.42
CA HIS A 695 2.40 12.68 18.86
C HIS A 695 3.36 13.57 18.05
N ASN A 696 3.41 13.40 16.72
CA ASN A 696 4.30 14.17 15.87
C ASN A 696 3.63 14.56 14.55
N PRO A 697 3.92 15.72 13.96
CA PRO A 697 3.56 15.99 12.59
C PRO A 697 4.58 15.38 11.65
N SER A 698 4.14 14.44 10.79
CA SER A 698 5.01 13.86 9.77
C SER A 698 5.29 14.87 8.67
N THR A 699 6.56 15.05 8.34
CA THR A 699 6.98 15.89 7.21
C THR A 699 8.31 15.44 6.64
N THR A 700 8.51 15.73 5.36
CA THR A 700 9.82 15.75 4.72
C THR A 700 10.11 17.20 4.33
N ILE A 701 11.14 17.78 4.90
CA ILE A 701 11.59 19.15 4.60
C ILE A 701 12.40 19.13 3.31
N SER A 702 11.95 19.89 2.31
CA SER A 702 12.70 20.09 1.07
C SER A 702 13.73 21.20 1.29
N VAL A 703 15.02 20.89 1.07
CA VAL A 703 16.14 21.79 1.39
C VAL A 703 16.89 22.12 0.11
N ASP A 704 17.03 23.40 -0.23
CA ASP A 704 17.87 23.87 -1.31
C ASP A 704 19.35 23.83 -0.92
N GLU A 705 20.24 23.87 -1.90
CA GLU A 705 21.67 23.68 -1.66
C GLU A 705 22.27 24.72 -0.70
N ASP A 706 21.80 25.95 -0.73
CA ASP A 706 22.22 27.06 0.11
C ASP A 706 21.57 27.11 1.50
N GLU A 707 20.48 26.29 1.72
CA GLU A 707 19.72 26.32 2.98
C GLU A 707 20.28 25.37 4.06
N TRP A 708 21.11 24.38 3.73
CA TRP A 708 21.54 23.30 4.63
C TRP A 708 22.15 23.77 5.95
N ILE A 709 22.96 24.86 5.92
CA ILE A 709 23.55 25.40 7.13
C ILE A 709 22.52 26.07 8.04
N GLY A 710 21.58 26.82 7.45
CA GLY A 710 20.47 27.42 8.21
C GLY A 710 19.55 26.38 8.84
N VAL A 711 19.32 25.28 8.13
CA VAL A 711 18.45 24.18 8.61
C VAL A 711 19.08 23.45 9.80
N VAL A 712 20.40 23.14 9.77
CA VAL A 712 21.06 22.48 10.91
C VAL A 712 21.12 23.40 12.15
N ASP A 713 21.34 24.70 11.98
CA ASP A 713 21.27 25.68 13.06
C ASP A 713 19.88 25.76 13.68
N TRP A 714 18.82 25.75 12.83
CA TRP A 714 17.44 25.72 13.30
C TRP A 714 17.14 24.42 14.08
N VAL A 715 17.59 23.28 13.58
CA VAL A 715 17.43 21.96 14.24
C VAL A 715 18.08 21.98 15.62
N GLN A 716 19.32 22.48 15.73
CA GLN A 716 20.04 22.55 17.00
C GLN A 716 19.34 23.45 18.02
N LYS A 717 18.81 24.61 17.58
CA LYS A 717 18.09 25.57 18.44
C LYS A 717 16.72 25.10 18.91
N ASN A 718 16.08 24.19 18.16
CA ASN A 718 14.74 23.69 18.44
C ASN A 718 14.74 22.22 18.88
N TRP A 719 15.88 21.69 19.33
CA TRP A 719 16.09 20.27 19.62
C TRP A 719 15.05 19.66 20.56
N ASP A 720 14.66 20.40 21.60
CA ASP A 720 13.77 19.93 22.65
C ASP A 720 12.33 19.61 22.18
N ILE A 721 11.94 20.15 21.03
CA ILE A 721 10.59 19.91 20.47
C ILE A 721 10.59 18.93 19.30
N ILE A 722 11.75 18.59 18.74
CA ILE A 722 11.86 17.66 17.61
C ILE A 722 11.58 16.25 18.11
N GLY A 723 10.57 15.59 17.54
CA GLY A 723 10.29 14.17 17.73
C GLY A 723 10.86 13.33 16.59
N GLY A 724 10.46 13.65 15.35
CA GLY A 724 10.98 13.04 14.12
C GLY A 724 10.95 14.02 12.97
N LEU A 725 12.05 14.08 12.21
CA LEU A 725 12.19 14.89 11.00
C LEU A 725 12.95 14.13 9.92
N SER A 726 12.53 14.35 8.68
CA SER A 726 13.25 13.89 7.49
C SER A 726 13.55 15.08 6.57
N PHE A 727 14.64 14.98 5.83
CA PHE A 727 15.10 16.03 4.93
C PHE A 727 15.36 15.44 3.55
N LEU A 728 15.08 16.19 2.51
CA LEU A 728 15.34 15.77 1.13
C LEU A 728 15.92 16.96 0.36
N PRO A 729 17.03 16.78 -0.36
CA PRO A 729 17.51 17.81 -1.27
C PRO A 729 16.40 18.20 -2.25
N ARG A 730 16.18 19.52 -2.41
CA ARG A 730 15.25 20.02 -3.42
C ARG A 730 15.89 19.83 -4.79
N SER A 731 15.29 18.97 -5.62
CA SER A 731 15.76 18.76 -6.99
C SER A 731 15.08 19.75 -7.92
N SER A 732 15.88 20.53 -8.63
CA SER A 732 15.41 21.39 -9.73
C SER A 732 15.17 20.60 -11.03
N HIS A 733 15.55 19.32 -11.08
CA HIS A 733 15.44 18.51 -12.28
C HIS A 733 14.06 17.88 -12.40
N VAL A 734 13.26 18.40 -13.32
CA VAL A 734 12.03 17.74 -13.74
C VAL A 734 12.40 16.63 -14.72
N TYR A 735 12.31 15.37 -14.27
CA TYR A 735 12.48 14.24 -15.18
C TYR A 735 11.18 13.96 -15.94
N ARG A 736 11.32 13.39 -17.14
CA ARG A 736 10.18 13.06 -18.00
C ARG A 736 9.16 12.20 -17.25
N LEU A 737 7.88 12.59 -17.32
CA LEU A 737 6.76 11.93 -16.61
C LEU A 737 6.90 11.93 -15.08
N ALA A 738 7.44 13.01 -14.50
CA ALA A 738 7.43 13.21 -13.04
C ALA A 738 6.00 13.09 -12.48
N PRO A 739 5.81 12.58 -11.25
CA PRO A 739 4.49 12.41 -10.62
C PRO A 739 3.66 13.69 -10.55
N TYR A 740 4.33 14.82 -10.42
CA TYR A 740 3.73 16.16 -10.43
C TYR A 740 4.49 17.05 -11.41
N GLU A 741 3.77 17.88 -12.14
CA GLU A 741 4.34 18.88 -13.05
C GLU A 741 3.48 20.14 -13.01
N ALA A 742 4.09 21.27 -12.62
CA ALA A 742 3.43 22.56 -12.65
C ALA A 742 3.14 22.99 -14.11
N ILE A 743 1.96 23.53 -14.36
CA ILE A 743 1.55 24.03 -15.66
C ILE A 743 0.90 25.41 -15.52
N THR A 744 0.77 26.13 -16.64
CA THR A 744 0.06 27.40 -16.66
C THR A 744 -1.45 27.21 -16.58
N LYS A 745 -2.18 28.30 -16.33
CA LYS A 745 -3.65 28.29 -16.33
C LYS A 745 -4.18 27.91 -17.72
N GLU A 746 -3.60 28.47 -18.76
CA GLU A 746 -3.97 28.25 -20.16
C GLU A 746 -3.78 26.79 -20.55
N GLU A 747 -2.66 26.19 -20.19
CA GLU A 747 -2.39 24.76 -20.40
C GLU A 747 -3.37 23.87 -19.62
N TYR A 748 -3.70 24.28 -18.39
CA TYR A 748 -4.70 23.55 -17.60
C TYR A 748 -6.07 23.57 -18.28
N GLU A 749 -6.53 24.74 -18.73
CA GLU A 749 -7.82 24.90 -19.40
C GLU A 749 -7.87 24.11 -20.71
N GLU A 750 -6.80 24.15 -21.52
CA GLU A 750 -6.68 23.35 -22.73
C GLU A 750 -6.76 21.85 -22.47
N ARG A 751 -6.00 21.36 -21.47
CA ARG A 751 -5.99 19.94 -21.11
C ARG A 751 -7.32 19.48 -20.51
N LEU A 752 -7.94 20.32 -19.67
CA LEU A 752 -9.24 20.03 -19.08
C LEU A 752 -10.34 19.96 -20.17
N ALA A 753 -10.31 20.84 -21.16
CA ALA A 753 -11.27 20.82 -22.29
C ALA A 753 -11.17 19.53 -23.13
N ARG A 754 -9.97 18.94 -23.22
CA ARG A 754 -9.72 17.67 -23.91
C ARG A 754 -9.91 16.45 -23.03
N PHE A 755 -9.94 16.62 -21.69
CA PHE A 755 -10.08 15.52 -20.76
C PHE A 755 -11.51 14.97 -20.82
N PRO A 756 -11.70 13.64 -21.03
CA PRO A 756 -13.04 13.08 -21.19
C PRO A 756 -13.80 13.07 -19.86
N LYS A 757 -15.12 13.17 -19.93
CA LYS A 757 -15.98 12.85 -18.81
C LYS A 757 -15.98 11.33 -18.61
N VAL A 758 -15.13 10.84 -17.72
CA VAL A 758 -14.98 9.40 -17.46
C VAL A 758 -16.24 8.83 -16.81
N ASP A 759 -16.78 7.78 -17.39
CA ASP A 759 -17.90 7.01 -16.84
C ASP A 759 -17.37 5.74 -16.15
N TYR A 760 -17.16 5.81 -14.83
CA TYR A 760 -16.64 4.71 -14.05
C TYR A 760 -17.62 3.54 -13.87
N SER A 761 -18.92 3.71 -14.15
CA SER A 761 -19.89 2.60 -14.13
C SER A 761 -19.56 1.53 -15.18
N LYS A 762 -18.85 1.91 -16.25
CA LYS A 762 -18.39 1.01 -17.30
C LYS A 762 -17.32 0.01 -16.83
N LEU A 763 -16.72 0.19 -15.66
CA LEU A 763 -15.71 -0.74 -15.14
C LEU A 763 -16.24 -2.17 -15.06
N ILE A 764 -17.53 -2.36 -14.78
CA ILE A 764 -18.20 -3.68 -14.78
C ILE A 764 -18.02 -4.46 -16.10
N ALA A 765 -17.85 -3.76 -17.22
CA ALA A 765 -17.64 -4.38 -18.53
C ALA A 765 -16.20 -4.89 -18.73
N TYR A 766 -15.26 -4.35 -17.98
CA TYR A 766 -13.82 -4.68 -18.07
C TYR A 766 -13.37 -5.68 -17.00
N GLU A 767 -14.02 -5.70 -15.85
CA GLU A 767 -13.76 -6.64 -14.77
C GLU A 767 -14.81 -7.75 -14.72
N ARG A 768 -14.37 -9.00 -14.71
CA ARG A 768 -15.24 -10.18 -14.63
C ARG A 768 -14.99 -11.02 -13.39
N GLN A 769 -13.92 -10.74 -12.71
CA GLN A 769 -13.52 -11.30 -11.44
C GLN A 769 -12.80 -10.18 -10.65
N ASP A 770 -12.57 -10.42 -9.39
CA ASP A 770 -11.80 -9.47 -8.57
C ASP A 770 -10.39 -9.29 -9.17
N GLU A 771 -10.22 -8.24 -9.96
CA GLU A 771 -8.94 -7.82 -10.54
C GLU A 771 -8.32 -6.65 -9.79
N SER A 772 -8.84 -6.35 -8.59
CA SER A 772 -8.26 -5.32 -7.74
C SER A 772 -6.78 -5.64 -7.48
N ASP A 773 -5.90 -4.96 -8.22
CA ASP A 773 -4.46 -5.13 -8.08
C ASP A 773 -3.93 -4.13 -7.05
N MET A 774 -3.73 -4.58 -5.83
CA MET A 774 -3.11 -3.80 -4.78
C MET A 774 -1.57 -3.80 -4.88
N LYS A 775 -1.06 -4.24 -6.03
CA LYS A 775 0.33 -4.43 -6.39
C LYS A 775 0.99 -3.16 -6.75
N ARG A 776 1.63 -2.39 -6.35
CA ARG A 776 2.54 -1.33 -6.88
C ARG A 776 2.18 0.11 -6.55
N GLU A 777 2.11 0.39 -5.29
CA GLU A 777 2.55 1.71 -4.87
C GLU A 777 3.55 1.50 -3.73
N LEU A 778 4.81 1.69 -3.99
CA LEU A 778 5.83 1.92 -2.97
C LEU A 778 5.41 3.20 -2.24
N ALA A 779 5.05 3.10 -0.98
CA ALA A 779 4.62 4.27 -0.20
C ALA A 779 5.77 5.27 -0.02
N CYS A 780 7.00 4.80 -0.11
CA CYS A 780 8.24 5.56 -0.22
C CYS A 780 9.26 4.64 -0.87
N ALA A 781 9.63 4.88 -2.12
CA ALA A 781 10.85 4.30 -2.69
C ALA A 781 11.98 5.29 -2.43
N SER A 782 12.99 4.88 -1.68
CA SER A 782 14.29 5.53 -1.49
C SER A 782 14.40 6.96 -2.09
N GLY A 783 14.09 7.98 -1.31
CA GLY A 783 14.36 9.37 -1.68
C GLY A 783 13.29 10.09 -2.50
N THR A 784 12.21 9.45 -2.91
CA THR A 784 11.06 10.13 -3.52
C THR A 784 9.78 9.75 -2.79
N CYS A 785 9.40 10.58 -1.83
CA CYS A 785 8.06 10.53 -1.28
C CYS A 785 7.08 11.02 -2.37
N GLU A 786 6.09 10.20 -2.78
CA GLU A 786 5.06 10.63 -3.75
C GLU A 786 4.17 11.77 -3.21
N VAL A 787 4.44 12.24 -2.01
CA VAL A 787 3.69 13.28 -1.30
C VAL A 787 4.41 14.64 -1.37
N VAL A 788 5.64 14.69 -1.88
CA VAL A 788 6.40 15.95 -2.00
C VAL A 788 6.29 16.54 -3.37
#